data_dd32534e0c87a327495be4c372fe234e
#
_entry.id   dd32534e0c87a327495be4c372fe234e
#
_cell.length_a   1.000
_cell.length_b   1.000
_cell.length_c   1.000
_cell.angle_alpha   90.00
_cell.angle_beta   90.00
_cell.angle_gamma   90.00
#
_symmetry.space_group_name_H-M   'P 1'
#
loop_
_entity.id
_entity.type
_entity.pdbx_description
1 polymer ?
#
loop_
_entity_poly.entity_id
_entity_poly.type
_entity_poly.pdbx_seq_one_letter_code
_entity_poly.pdbx_strand_id
1 'polypeptide(L)'
;MSTSLRLGVAEFRARPGRALLPGVALVVGVACLLAALVLSDALTRSVDEGAPLTPASVGHVVDVRNVQGGSTAKLDDALITKLSSVGRAVPVQVAQADLLDGNGRAGEHRAEVNVQQPDLARWPLAEGKQPTADNEVAVDKITAFERDLQPGDKIQLASADGKPFDVTVSGVLKRGGLDSRPVLVAGPDLARKLDPQPFTKEVWVLGGSREAVTSAAGAAYWVSDPRPDADKIGNDLTFILLPFSVLALATAVFVAAATFRAVYAQRQRQTALLRCIGAQRGPLVRRSLLEAFVTGAAAGVGGALLGGPMAWLLARTFDATGISALFGAVELSPELLPSLGYVILGVVVAAVLSVMAAVRPAINAARVSPLAALRDADNEVPPRSVRRLRLVFGILFTAGAGLLALAAIAAKGTAGAPLAVTFSAIAAVTGLFWILGPVTVPFIARLFGKIGGTQWKLAGAEVRRMPARSASVALPLLLASSMVTFFLVLLGGAQEMTYSYANEQRPDATVVDAGQRPLPEIPAQPGVEASVALHKIDDGVSGADPAQFNAWLKAQDATGAGQLAEGVALAPDWFDRPFVEANGKQYKVVGSIPGRLTGYTSIVGGVTSGPAEKVLVALKPGVDPAEFRAGMQAALPANPTVIVETDADERAEAERYMHLGTVLMMVLLGLSVAVAVTGIGTALTISVQERRKELALRRALGVTQGGLQGGVIAEAIMLALVGVIGGGVLGFAYAQIAILSVGIDMSLPGLKVVLPLVIGALAVVLLAVIAAFGPSRGASRIRPAAGLASG
;
A
#
# COMPACT_ATOMS: atom_id res chain seq x y z
N MET A 1 -32.31 -12.29 -34.55
CA MET A 1 -32.42 -11.38 -33.39
C MET A 1 -33.86 -11.32 -32.95
N SER A 2 -34.20 -11.67 -31.73
CA SER A 2 -35.58 -11.62 -31.23
C SER A 2 -36.07 -10.18 -31.18
N THR A 3 -37.39 -9.98 -31.42
CA THR A 3 -38.09 -8.67 -31.38
C THR A 3 -37.77 -7.87 -30.11
N SER A 4 -37.49 -8.54 -29.01
CA SER A 4 -37.09 -7.94 -27.73
C SER A 4 -35.73 -7.22 -27.79
N LEU A 5 -34.74 -7.76 -28.53
CA LEU A 5 -33.42 -7.16 -28.72
C LEU A 5 -33.48 -5.91 -29.58
N ARG A 6 -34.26 -5.94 -30.66
CA ARG A 6 -34.46 -4.76 -31.55
C ARG A 6 -35.15 -3.61 -30.83
N LEU A 7 -36.14 -3.88 -29.99
CA LEU A 7 -36.83 -2.88 -29.15
C LEU A 7 -35.90 -2.32 -28.06
N GLY A 8 -35.07 -3.13 -27.44
CA GLY A 8 -34.11 -2.68 -26.44
C GLY A 8 -33.06 -1.70 -27.03
N VAL A 9 -32.50 -2.02 -28.20
CA VAL A 9 -31.53 -1.16 -28.90
C VAL A 9 -32.18 0.12 -29.42
N ALA A 10 -33.41 0.07 -29.90
CA ALA A 10 -34.13 1.26 -30.36
C ALA A 10 -34.43 2.22 -29.20
N GLU A 11 -34.77 1.70 -28.03
CA GLU A 11 -35.07 2.52 -26.84
C GLU A 11 -33.79 3.15 -26.24
N PHE A 12 -32.66 2.41 -26.31
CA PHE A 12 -31.34 2.93 -25.95
C PHE A 12 -30.94 4.11 -26.85
N ARG A 13 -31.20 4.03 -28.16
CA ARG A 13 -30.94 5.13 -29.09
C ARG A 13 -31.86 6.31 -28.87
N ALA A 14 -33.14 6.07 -28.50
CA ALA A 14 -34.13 7.13 -28.34
C ALA A 14 -33.95 7.96 -27.06
N ARG A 15 -33.38 7.40 -25.99
CA ARG A 15 -33.18 8.06 -24.69
C ARG A 15 -31.88 7.64 -24.00
N PRO A 16 -30.69 8.02 -24.53
CA PRO A 16 -29.39 7.57 -24.04
C PRO A 16 -29.12 8.03 -22.60
N GLY A 17 -29.62 9.20 -22.19
CA GLY A 17 -29.36 9.75 -20.84
C GLY A 17 -29.88 8.90 -19.67
N ARG A 18 -30.83 7.97 -19.89
CA ARG A 18 -31.37 7.11 -18.83
C ARG A 18 -30.53 5.86 -18.56
N ALA A 19 -29.88 5.34 -19.62
CA ALA A 19 -28.97 4.22 -19.51
C ALA A 19 -27.54 4.66 -19.10
N LEU A 20 -27.19 5.93 -19.35
CA LEU A 20 -25.90 6.52 -19.00
C LEU A 20 -25.68 6.59 -17.49
N LEU A 21 -26.68 6.95 -16.68
CA LEU A 21 -26.52 7.15 -15.24
C LEU A 21 -26.04 5.88 -14.49
N PRO A 22 -26.67 4.68 -14.64
CA PRO A 22 -26.12 3.46 -14.02
C PRO A 22 -24.82 3.01 -14.68
N GLY A 23 -24.65 3.29 -15.98
CA GLY A 23 -23.45 2.96 -16.74
C GLY A 23 -22.21 3.69 -16.25
N VAL A 24 -22.29 4.99 -15.99
CA VAL A 24 -21.14 5.80 -15.57
C VAL A 24 -20.52 5.28 -14.26
N ALA A 25 -21.34 4.95 -13.28
CA ALA A 25 -20.84 4.41 -12.00
C ALA A 25 -20.10 3.07 -12.19
N LEU A 26 -20.65 2.20 -13.05
CA LEU A 26 -20.03 0.92 -13.38
C LEU A 26 -18.73 1.11 -14.20
N VAL A 27 -18.71 2.05 -15.14
CA VAL A 27 -17.50 2.42 -15.90
C VAL A 27 -16.37 2.81 -14.96
N VAL A 28 -16.65 3.72 -14.00
CA VAL A 28 -15.63 4.17 -13.05
C VAL A 28 -15.19 3.02 -12.14
N GLY A 29 -16.11 2.21 -11.61
CA GLY A 29 -15.76 1.08 -10.75
C GLY A 29 -14.92 0.01 -11.47
N VAL A 30 -15.25 -0.29 -12.74
CA VAL A 30 -14.47 -1.24 -13.56
C VAL A 30 -13.14 -0.64 -14.00
N ALA A 31 -13.10 0.66 -14.30
CA ALA A 31 -11.84 1.35 -14.60
C ALA A 31 -10.88 1.30 -13.42
N CYS A 32 -11.36 1.51 -12.19
CA CYS A 32 -10.55 1.37 -10.97
C CYS A 32 -10.01 -0.06 -10.81
N LEU A 33 -10.87 -1.07 -11.02
CA LEU A 33 -10.44 -2.47 -10.94
C LEU A 33 -9.35 -2.78 -11.98
N LEU A 34 -9.57 -2.40 -13.23
CA LEU A 34 -8.63 -2.69 -14.30
C LEU A 34 -7.34 -1.86 -14.15
N ALA A 35 -7.44 -0.61 -13.69
CA ALA A 35 -6.26 0.20 -13.41
C ALA A 35 -5.39 -0.43 -12.32
N ALA A 36 -5.99 -0.96 -11.26
CA ALA A 36 -5.24 -1.66 -10.21
C ALA A 36 -4.58 -2.94 -10.72
N LEU A 37 -5.28 -3.73 -11.54
CA LEU A 37 -4.71 -4.95 -12.13
C LEU A 37 -3.56 -4.64 -13.12
N VAL A 38 -3.74 -3.64 -13.99
CA VAL A 38 -2.72 -3.22 -14.96
C VAL A 38 -1.51 -2.61 -14.23
N LEU A 39 -1.74 -1.83 -13.19
CA LEU A 39 -0.66 -1.27 -12.38
C LEU A 39 0.10 -2.36 -11.62
N SER A 40 -0.62 -3.32 -11.03
CA SER A 40 -0.03 -4.49 -10.38
C SER A 40 0.82 -5.32 -11.34
N ASP A 41 0.33 -5.53 -12.56
CA ASP A 41 1.04 -6.26 -13.61
C ASP A 41 2.29 -5.50 -14.10
N ALA A 42 2.19 -4.17 -14.27
CA ALA A 42 3.34 -3.33 -14.59
C ALA A 42 4.40 -3.35 -13.49
N LEU A 43 3.97 -3.35 -12.24
CA LEU A 43 4.87 -3.42 -11.09
C LEU A 43 5.53 -4.79 -10.98
N THR A 44 4.78 -5.88 -11.16
CA THR A 44 5.33 -7.25 -11.20
C THR A 44 6.39 -7.36 -12.29
N ARG A 45 6.11 -6.86 -13.50
CA ARG A 45 7.08 -6.85 -14.60
C ARG A 45 8.32 -6.01 -14.26
N SER A 46 8.13 -4.83 -13.65
CA SER A 46 9.25 -3.97 -13.26
C SER A 46 10.13 -4.61 -12.19
N VAL A 47 9.52 -5.32 -11.24
CA VAL A 47 10.24 -6.09 -10.21
C VAL A 47 10.92 -7.31 -10.83
N ASP A 48 10.27 -8.04 -11.73
CA ASP A 48 10.84 -9.17 -12.47
C ASP A 48 12.04 -8.74 -13.31
N GLU A 49 11.95 -7.61 -13.98
CA GLU A 49 13.07 -7.04 -14.75
C GLU A 49 14.22 -6.59 -13.85
N GLY A 50 13.93 -6.25 -12.60
CA GLY A 50 14.89 -5.81 -11.60
C GLY A 50 15.40 -6.91 -10.67
N ALA A 51 14.75 -8.07 -10.61
CA ALA A 51 15.21 -9.19 -9.82
C ALA A 51 16.54 -9.70 -10.36
N PRO A 52 17.39 -10.36 -9.54
CA PRO A 52 18.62 -10.97 -10.01
C PRO A 52 18.27 -12.06 -11.03
N LEU A 53 18.22 -11.68 -12.30
CA LEU A 53 17.94 -12.59 -13.39
C LEU A 53 19.10 -13.57 -13.51
N THR A 54 18.79 -14.85 -13.42
CA THR A 54 19.74 -15.90 -13.79
C THR A 54 19.61 -16.11 -15.29
N PRO A 55 20.72 -16.17 -16.04
CA PRO A 55 20.66 -16.47 -17.48
C PRO A 55 19.86 -17.73 -17.76
N ALA A 56 19.10 -17.74 -18.85
CA ALA A 56 18.22 -18.87 -19.20
C ALA A 56 18.94 -20.23 -19.36
N SER A 57 20.25 -20.21 -19.58
CA SER A 57 21.11 -21.39 -19.67
C SER A 57 21.46 -22.00 -18.31
N VAL A 58 21.22 -21.29 -17.21
CA VAL A 58 21.48 -21.79 -15.85
C VAL A 58 20.35 -22.74 -15.46
N GLY A 59 20.69 -23.95 -15.07
CA GLY A 59 19.71 -24.93 -14.61
C GLY A 59 19.43 -24.85 -13.12
N HIS A 60 20.48 -24.63 -12.32
CA HIS A 60 20.39 -24.61 -10.86
C HIS A 60 21.33 -23.57 -10.27
N VAL A 61 20.89 -23.02 -9.11
CA VAL A 61 21.67 -22.08 -8.28
C VAL A 61 21.98 -22.76 -6.96
N VAL A 62 23.26 -22.76 -6.58
CA VAL A 62 23.74 -23.34 -5.32
C VAL A 62 24.22 -22.22 -4.42
N ASP A 63 23.64 -22.15 -3.20
CA ASP A 63 23.95 -21.16 -2.19
C ASP A 63 24.14 -21.82 -0.81
N VAL A 64 24.74 -21.11 0.13
CA VAL A 64 24.93 -21.60 1.50
C VAL A 64 23.60 -21.66 2.24
N ARG A 65 23.31 -22.79 2.86
CA ARG A 65 22.14 -22.93 3.71
C ARG A 65 22.33 -22.15 5.00
N ASN A 66 21.60 -21.06 5.14
CA ASN A 66 21.60 -20.27 6.36
C ASN A 66 20.79 -21.01 7.45
N VAL A 67 21.49 -21.59 8.43
CA VAL A 67 20.86 -22.27 9.58
C VAL A 67 20.96 -21.36 10.79
N GLN A 68 19.90 -21.28 11.60
CA GLN A 68 19.95 -20.57 12.89
C GLN A 68 21.11 -21.10 13.73
N GLY A 69 22.16 -20.31 13.90
CA GLY A 69 23.38 -20.70 14.58
C GLY A 69 24.66 -20.49 13.77
N GLY A 70 24.57 -19.93 12.58
CA GLY A 70 25.68 -19.69 11.64
C GLY A 70 26.08 -20.94 10.88
N SER A 71 26.29 -20.82 9.56
CA SER A 71 26.86 -21.89 8.72
C SER A 71 28.36 -21.62 8.54
N THR A 72 29.18 -22.60 8.79
CA THR A 72 30.61 -22.54 8.47
C THR A 72 30.91 -22.96 7.02
N ALA A 73 29.89 -23.33 6.26
CA ALA A 73 30.07 -23.74 4.87
C ALA A 73 30.41 -22.53 4.00
N LYS A 74 31.36 -22.72 3.09
CA LYS A 74 31.80 -21.71 2.12
C LYS A 74 31.63 -22.23 0.69
N LEU A 75 31.34 -21.35 -0.23
CA LEU A 75 31.32 -21.65 -1.66
C LEU A 75 32.75 -21.63 -2.18
N ASP A 76 33.53 -22.67 -1.84
CA ASP A 76 34.96 -22.80 -2.13
C ASP A 76 35.23 -23.55 -3.45
N ASP A 77 36.49 -23.54 -3.86
CA ASP A 77 36.94 -24.24 -5.08
C ASP A 77 36.70 -25.76 -5.01
N ALA A 78 36.68 -26.34 -3.82
CA ALA A 78 36.41 -27.76 -3.63
C ALA A 78 34.96 -28.10 -3.97
N LEU A 79 34.03 -27.26 -3.56
CA LEU A 79 32.62 -27.37 -3.95
C LEU A 79 32.44 -27.14 -5.44
N ILE A 80 33.05 -26.08 -6.01
CA ILE A 80 32.98 -25.77 -7.44
C ILE A 80 33.49 -26.95 -8.28
N THR A 81 34.56 -27.58 -7.86
CA THR A 81 35.10 -28.78 -8.54
C THR A 81 34.10 -29.94 -8.50
N LYS A 82 33.47 -30.21 -7.35
CA LYS A 82 32.43 -31.24 -7.22
C LYS A 82 31.22 -30.96 -8.12
N LEU A 83 30.74 -29.72 -8.14
CA LEU A 83 29.64 -29.32 -8.99
C LEU A 83 29.99 -29.42 -10.46
N SER A 84 31.26 -29.16 -10.83
CA SER A 84 31.75 -29.25 -12.19
C SER A 84 31.76 -30.69 -12.74
N SER A 85 31.69 -31.70 -11.86
CA SER A 85 31.52 -33.08 -12.29
C SER A 85 30.12 -33.43 -12.77
N VAL A 86 29.12 -32.60 -12.41
CA VAL A 86 27.71 -32.84 -12.72
C VAL A 86 27.21 -31.91 -13.83
N GLY A 87 27.78 -30.72 -13.94
CA GLY A 87 27.45 -29.74 -14.96
C GLY A 87 28.52 -28.64 -15.01
N ARG A 88 28.40 -27.65 -15.93
CA ARG A 88 29.32 -26.51 -15.92
C ARG A 88 29.00 -25.63 -14.72
N ALA A 89 29.85 -25.65 -13.70
CA ALA A 89 29.71 -24.78 -12.52
C ALA A 89 30.43 -23.44 -12.75
N VAL A 90 29.72 -22.34 -12.55
CA VAL A 90 30.24 -20.98 -12.72
C VAL A 90 30.04 -20.22 -11.42
N PRO A 91 31.12 -19.85 -10.70
CA PRO A 91 31.03 -19.06 -9.50
C PRO A 91 30.63 -17.62 -9.83
N VAL A 92 29.61 -17.10 -9.17
CA VAL A 92 29.25 -15.70 -9.24
C VAL A 92 30.05 -14.96 -8.17
N GLN A 93 31.06 -14.27 -8.61
CA GLN A 93 31.94 -13.52 -7.73
C GLN A 93 31.46 -12.10 -7.56
N VAL A 94 31.56 -11.62 -6.35
CA VAL A 94 31.17 -10.26 -5.94
C VAL A 94 32.34 -9.63 -5.20
N ALA A 95 32.77 -8.48 -5.68
CA ALA A 95 33.67 -7.59 -5.01
C ALA A 95 32.88 -6.52 -4.26
N GLN A 96 33.45 -5.95 -3.23
CA GLN A 96 32.86 -4.85 -2.49
C GLN A 96 33.67 -3.57 -2.70
N ALA A 97 33.00 -2.47 -2.95
CA ALA A 97 33.61 -1.17 -3.10
C ALA A 97 32.72 -0.11 -2.42
N ASP A 98 33.31 1.01 -2.05
CA ASP A 98 32.54 2.13 -1.49
C ASP A 98 32.30 3.15 -2.60
N LEU A 99 31.05 3.44 -2.92
CA LEU A 99 30.68 4.45 -3.92
C LEU A 99 30.78 5.82 -3.28
N LEU A 100 31.70 6.67 -3.77
CA LEU A 100 31.91 7.99 -3.24
C LEU A 100 30.90 8.99 -3.82
N ASP A 101 30.50 9.95 -3.00
CA ASP A 101 29.64 11.07 -3.39
C ASP A 101 30.43 12.19 -4.12
N GLY A 102 29.76 13.27 -4.54
CA GLY A 102 30.38 14.42 -5.18
C GLY A 102 31.42 15.16 -4.31
N ASN A 103 31.44 14.89 -3.00
CA ASN A 103 32.44 15.42 -2.05
C ASN A 103 33.57 14.42 -1.80
N GLY A 104 33.60 13.30 -2.51
CA GLY A 104 34.60 12.23 -2.34
C GLY A 104 34.42 11.41 -1.07
N ARG A 105 33.22 11.32 -0.53
CA ARG A 105 32.90 10.56 0.69
C ARG A 105 32.06 9.34 0.37
N ALA A 106 32.33 8.25 1.08
CA ALA A 106 31.53 7.02 0.97
C ALA A 106 30.12 7.22 1.51
N GLY A 107 29.18 6.58 0.85
CA GLY A 107 27.82 6.45 1.37
C GLY A 107 27.72 5.38 2.47
N GLU A 108 26.56 5.33 3.12
CA GLU A 108 26.26 4.39 4.23
C GLU A 108 26.38 2.92 3.84
N HIS A 109 26.06 2.60 2.59
CA HIS A 109 26.05 1.24 2.07
C HIS A 109 27.16 1.02 1.04
N ARG A 110 27.89 -0.08 1.20
CA ARG A 110 28.86 -0.53 0.22
C ARG A 110 28.19 -0.96 -1.06
N ALA A 111 28.81 -0.63 -2.17
CA ALA A 111 28.41 -1.12 -3.48
C ALA A 111 28.78 -2.61 -3.66
N GLU A 112 27.83 -3.39 -4.13
CA GLU A 112 28.03 -4.76 -4.56
C GLU A 112 28.50 -4.76 -6.02
N VAL A 113 29.77 -5.05 -6.26
CA VAL A 113 30.36 -5.07 -7.59
C VAL A 113 30.36 -6.50 -8.12
N ASN A 114 29.41 -6.85 -8.96
CA ASN A 114 29.30 -8.15 -9.57
C ASN A 114 30.35 -8.31 -10.70
N VAL A 115 31.10 -9.37 -10.64
CA VAL A 115 32.09 -9.66 -11.67
C VAL A 115 31.40 -10.14 -12.94
N GLN A 116 31.61 -9.44 -14.02
CA GLN A 116 30.99 -9.76 -15.31
C GLN A 116 31.44 -11.14 -15.80
N GLN A 117 30.47 -11.96 -16.16
CA GLN A 117 30.72 -13.24 -16.86
C GLN A 117 30.46 -12.99 -18.35
N PRO A 118 31.42 -13.23 -19.23
CA PRO A 118 31.34 -12.89 -20.66
C PRO A 118 30.09 -13.45 -21.36
N ASP A 119 29.76 -14.71 -21.06
CA ASP A 119 28.68 -15.46 -21.71
C ASP A 119 27.37 -15.48 -20.90
N LEU A 120 27.34 -14.91 -19.67
CA LEU A 120 26.26 -15.06 -18.71
C LEU A 120 25.96 -13.73 -18.03
N ALA A 121 25.43 -12.76 -18.81
CA ALA A 121 25.03 -11.48 -18.25
C ALA A 121 23.84 -11.65 -17.27
N ARG A 122 24.03 -11.18 -16.04
CA ARG A 122 23.00 -11.30 -14.98
C ARG A 122 21.84 -10.36 -15.22
N TRP A 123 22.10 -9.12 -15.63
CA TRP A 123 21.07 -8.13 -15.88
C TRP A 123 21.17 -7.57 -17.30
N PRO A 124 20.02 -7.39 -17.98
CA PRO A 124 20.01 -6.65 -19.23
C PRO A 124 20.32 -5.16 -18.98
N LEU A 125 20.80 -4.48 -20.01
CA LEU A 125 21.01 -3.05 -19.98
C LEU A 125 19.70 -2.31 -20.26
N ALA A 126 19.46 -1.22 -19.53
CA ALA A 126 18.47 -0.22 -19.85
C ALA A 126 19.04 0.78 -20.86
N GLU A 127 20.31 1.21 -20.64
CA GLU A 127 20.99 2.20 -21.45
C GLU A 127 22.49 1.90 -21.52
N GLY A 128 23.16 2.38 -22.57
CA GLY A 128 24.59 2.24 -22.72
C GLY A 128 25.07 0.87 -23.18
N LYS A 129 26.27 0.46 -22.75
CA LYS A 129 26.94 -0.80 -23.11
C LYS A 129 27.48 -1.53 -21.88
N GLN A 130 27.68 -2.86 -22.01
CA GLN A 130 28.37 -3.64 -20.97
C GLN A 130 29.81 -3.12 -20.78
N PRO A 131 30.33 -3.13 -19.54
CA PRO A 131 31.69 -2.71 -19.26
C PRO A 131 32.68 -3.63 -19.96
N THR A 132 33.57 -3.08 -20.75
CA THR A 132 34.59 -3.81 -21.51
C THR A 132 36.01 -3.38 -21.15
N ALA A 133 36.19 -2.19 -20.66
CA ALA A 133 37.47 -1.64 -20.24
C ALA A 133 37.69 -1.78 -18.73
N ASP A 134 38.94 -1.78 -18.30
CA ASP A 134 39.39 -1.93 -16.91
C ASP A 134 38.97 -0.76 -15.98
N ASN A 135 38.35 0.27 -16.49
CA ASN A 135 37.86 1.42 -15.78
C ASN A 135 36.38 1.70 -16.09
N GLU A 136 35.65 0.76 -16.64
CA GLU A 136 34.24 0.87 -16.93
C GLU A 136 33.40 0.07 -15.93
N VAL A 137 32.27 0.63 -15.52
CA VAL A 137 31.25 -0.02 -14.68
C VAL A 137 29.87 0.22 -15.25
N ALA A 138 28.98 -0.76 -15.13
CA ALA A 138 27.55 -0.53 -15.30
C ALA A 138 26.92 -0.40 -13.92
N VAL A 139 26.01 0.58 -13.75
CA VAL A 139 25.35 0.88 -12.48
C VAL A 139 23.88 0.45 -12.53
N ASP A 140 23.30 0.08 -11.41
CA ASP A 140 21.87 -0.20 -11.34
C ASP A 140 21.05 1.08 -11.56
N LYS A 141 19.80 0.91 -11.99
CA LYS A 141 18.92 2.01 -12.37
C LYS A 141 18.54 2.90 -11.18
N ILE A 142 18.48 2.36 -9.97
CA ILE A 142 18.16 3.13 -8.76
C ILE A 142 19.34 4.06 -8.42
N THR A 143 20.53 3.51 -8.35
CA THR A 143 21.75 4.30 -8.13
C THR A 143 21.95 5.36 -9.21
N ALA A 144 21.69 5.03 -10.49
CA ALA A 144 21.72 5.98 -11.58
C ALA A 144 20.71 7.11 -11.40
N PHE A 145 19.49 6.80 -10.99
CA PHE A 145 18.43 7.78 -10.75
C PHE A 145 18.72 8.68 -9.54
N GLU A 146 19.13 8.10 -8.40
CA GLU A 146 19.39 8.85 -7.18
C GLU A 146 20.58 9.82 -7.29
N ARG A 147 21.54 9.45 -8.11
CA ARG A 147 22.77 10.23 -8.32
C ARG A 147 22.83 10.97 -9.66
N ASP A 148 21.73 10.94 -10.43
CA ASP A 148 21.61 11.57 -11.76
C ASP A 148 22.76 11.16 -12.72
N LEU A 149 23.05 9.82 -12.77
CA LEU A 149 24.14 9.27 -13.56
C LEU A 149 23.66 8.81 -14.93
N GLN A 150 24.46 9.12 -15.95
CA GLN A 150 24.23 8.70 -17.33
C GLN A 150 25.45 7.95 -17.89
N PRO A 151 25.29 7.11 -18.91
CA PRO A 151 26.42 6.50 -19.60
C PRO A 151 27.41 7.56 -20.11
N GLY A 152 28.66 7.44 -19.71
CA GLY A 152 29.74 8.41 -19.99
C GLY A 152 30.21 9.20 -18.78
N ASP A 153 29.41 9.25 -17.71
CA ASP A 153 29.76 9.97 -16.49
C ASP A 153 30.91 9.30 -15.74
N LYS A 154 31.69 10.10 -15.01
CA LYS A 154 32.74 9.61 -14.13
C LYS A 154 32.26 9.57 -12.70
N ILE A 155 32.52 8.48 -12.05
CA ILE A 155 32.26 8.28 -10.62
C ILE A 155 33.52 7.80 -9.93
N GLN A 156 33.58 7.96 -8.63
CA GLN A 156 34.67 7.47 -7.80
C GLN A 156 34.22 6.29 -6.96
N LEU A 157 35.01 5.23 -6.98
CA LEU A 157 34.87 4.07 -6.11
C LEU A 157 36.08 3.97 -5.20
N ALA A 158 35.89 3.68 -3.93
CA ALA A 158 37.00 3.32 -3.08
C ALA A 158 37.14 1.81 -3.01
N SER A 159 38.38 1.32 -3.14
CA SER A 159 38.74 -0.09 -3.03
C SER A 159 38.60 -0.62 -1.61
N ALA A 160 38.79 -1.91 -1.44
CA ALA A 160 38.87 -2.56 -0.13
C ALA A 160 39.93 -1.93 0.80
N ASP A 161 40.98 -1.31 0.24
CA ASP A 161 42.00 -0.56 1.00
C ASP A 161 41.61 0.89 1.26
N GLY A 162 40.43 1.34 0.86
CA GLY A 162 39.98 2.72 1.00
C GLY A 162 40.57 3.71 -0.03
N LYS A 163 41.28 3.23 -1.05
CA LYS A 163 41.88 4.09 -2.08
C LYS A 163 40.84 4.46 -3.15
N PRO A 164 40.67 5.73 -3.52
CA PRO A 164 39.75 6.15 -4.54
C PRO A 164 40.25 5.78 -5.94
N PHE A 165 39.33 5.33 -6.81
CA PHE A 165 39.54 5.05 -8.22
C PHE A 165 38.49 5.77 -9.06
N ASP A 166 38.92 6.43 -10.12
CA ASP A 166 38.01 7.00 -11.10
C ASP A 166 37.57 5.93 -12.09
N VAL A 167 36.27 5.74 -12.22
CA VAL A 167 35.67 4.82 -13.17
C VAL A 167 34.62 5.53 -14.01
N THR A 168 34.36 5.02 -15.20
CA THR A 168 33.36 5.59 -16.11
C THR A 168 32.14 4.69 -16.16
N VAL A 169 30.97 5.28 -16.03
CA VAL A 169 29.68 4.58 -16.18
C VAL A 169 29.52 4.20 -17.66
N SER A 170 29.61 2.92 -17.99
CA SER A 170 29.44 2.42 -19.38
C SER A 170 27.98 2.18 -19.74
N GLY A 171 27.14 1.89 -18.74
CA GLY A 171 25.72 1.61 -18.94
C GLY A 171 24.93 1.57 -17.64
N VAL A 172 23.63 1.57 -17.79
CA VAL A 172 22.66 1.45 -16.71
C VAL A 172 21.95 0.10 -16.83
N LEU A 173 21.96 -0.68 -15.76
CA LEU A 173 21.35 -2.00 -15.68
C LEU A 173 19.83 -1.87 -15.47
N LYS A 174 19.06 -2.74 -16.09
CA LYS A 174 17.62 -2.93 -15.74
C LYS A 174 17.51 -3.67 -14.42
N ARG A 175 17.96 -3.05 -13.36
CA ARG A 175 17.80 -3.55 -11.99
C ARG A 175 17.18 -2.46 -11.13
N GLY A 176 15.99 -2.73 -10.63
CA GLY A 176 15.41 -2.09 -9.47
C GLY A 176 15.48 -3.05 -8.29
N GLY A 177 15.29 -2.61 -7.08
CA GLY A 177 15.25 -3.48 -5.91
C GLY A 177 14.96 -2.69 -4.64
N LEU A 178 14.39 -3.35 -3.65
CA LEU A 178 14.16 -2.81 -2.31
C LEU A 178 15.47 -2.65 -1.51
N ASP A 179 16.57 -3.17 -2.02
CA ASP A 179 17.86 -3.10 -1.36
C ASP A 179 18.51 -1.75 -1.67
N SER A 180 18.72 -0.94 -0.65
CA SER A 180 19.37 0.37 -0.73
C SER A 180 20.87 0.30 -1.11
N ARG A 181 21.42 -0.92 -1.29
CA ARG A 181 22.82 -1.10 -1.68
C ARG A 181 23.01 -0.86 -3.17
N PRO A 182 23.94 0.03 -3.56
CA PRO A 182 24.30 0.19 -4.96
C PRO A 182 24.80 -1.12 -5.55
N VAL A 183 24.31 -1.49 -6.74
CA VAL A 183 24.80 -2.67 -7.47
C VAL A 183 25.45 -2.24 -8.75
N LEU A 184 26.70 -2.68 -8.88
CA LEU A 184 27.54 -2.40 -10.03
C LEU A 184 27.91 -3.71 -10.74
N VAL A 185 28.22 -3.63 -12.01
CA VAL A 185 28.86 -4.70 -12.77
C VAL A 185 30.17 -4.18 -13.32
N ALA A 186 31.23 -4.95 -13.14
CA ALA A 186 32.58 -4.62 -13.60
C ALA A 186 33.28 -5.80 -14.24
N GLY A 187 34.27 -5.53 -15.08
CA GLY A 187 35.18 -6.56 -15.58
C GLY A 187 36.01 -7.21 -14.45
N PRO A 188 36.51 -8.43 -14.64
CA PRO A 188 37.24 -9.16 -13.60
C PRO A 188 38.51 -8.45 -13.12
N ASP A 189 39.16 -7.67 -13.97
CA ASP A 189 40.38 -6.95 -13.61
C ASP A 189 40.09 -5.74 -12.72
N LEU A 190 39.05 -4.97 -13.02
CA LEU A 190 38.61 -3.89 -12.16
C LEU A 190 38.06 -4.41 -10.81
N ALA A 191 37.28 -5.47 -10.83
CA ALA A 191 36.77 -6.07 -9.61
C ALA A 191 37.90 -6.52 -8.67
N ARG A 192 38.98 -7.11 -9.17
CA ARG A 192 40.19 -7.49 -8.38
C ARG A 192 41.00 -6.28 -7.90
N LYS A 193 40.98 -5.17 -8.66
CA LYS A 193 41.59 -3.90 -8.19
C LYS A 193 40.81 -3.28 -7.05
N LEU A 194 39.48 -3.39 -7.11
CA LEU A 194 38.58 -2.87 -6.06
C LEU A 194 38.60 -3.75 -4.81
N ASP A 195 38.58 -5.07 -5.00
CA ASP A 195 38.61 -6.05 -3.93
C ASP A 195 39.55 -7.21 -4.34
N PRO A 196 40.75 -7.35 -3.71
CA PRO A 196 41.69 -8.42 -4.00
C PRO A 196 41.14 -9.83 -3.73
N GLN A 197 40.13 -9.96 -2.90
CA GLN A 197 39.53 -11.24 -2.49
C GLN A 197 37.99 -11.22 -2.67
N PRO A 198 37.48 -11.13 -3.93
CA PRO A 198 36.08 -11.16 -4.18
C PRO A 198 35.48 -12.49 -3.66
N PHE A 199 34.37 -12.42 -2.95
CA PHE A 199 33.72 -13.61 -2.43
C PHE A 199 32.75 -14.21 -3.45
N THR A 200 32.61 -15.55 -3.42
CA THR A 200 31.59 -16.23 -4.23
C THR A 200 30.25 -16.14 -3.50
N LYS A 201 29.30 -15.46 -4.12
CA LYS A 201 27.94 -15.26 -3.57
C LYS A 201 27.07 -16.49 -3.78
N GLU A 202 27.15 -17.06 -4.98
CA GLU A 202 26.39 -18.24 -5.40
C GLU A 202 27.16 -18.97 -6.53
N VAL A 203 26.79 -20.21 -6.80
CA VAL A 203 27.36 -20.97 -7.92
C VAL A 203 26.24 -21.36 -8.89
N TRP A 204 26.38 -20.94 -10.15
CA TRP A 204 25.46 -21.33 -11.21
C TRP A 204 25.88 -22.64 -11.82
N VAL A 205 24.97 -23.60 -11.94
CA VAL A 205 25.22 -24.89 -12.57
C VAL A 205 24.40 -24.99 -13.86
N LEU A 206 25.08 -25.06 -14.98
CA LEU A 206 24.50 -25.26 -16.29
C LEU A 206 24.46 -26.74 -16.61
N GLY A 207 23.26 -27.30 -16.73
CA GLY A 207 23.05 -28.74 -16.95
C GLY A 207 22.99 -29.54 -15.65
N GLY A 208 22.88 -30.85 -15.78
CA GLY A 208 22.70 -31.77 -14.65
C GLY A 208 21.23 -31.83 -14.14
N SER A 209 20.90 -32.94 -13.48
CA SER A 209 19.58 -33.04 -12.77
C SER A 209 19.69 -32.42 -11.39
N ARG A 210 18.56 -31.91 -10.85
CA ARG A 210 18.49 -31.34 -9.51
C ARG A 210 19.00 -32.30 -8.44
N GLU A 211 18.67 -33.58 -8.55
CA GLU A 211 19.11 -34.60 -7.60
C GLU A 211 20.63 -34.79 -7.64
N ALA A 212 21.24 -34.81 -8.84
CA ALA A 212 22.69 -34.92 -9.00
C ALA A 212 23.40 -33.68 -8.43
N VAL A 213 22.92 -32.49 -8.72
CA VAL A 213 23.46 -31.23 -8.17
C VAL A 213 23.33 -31.18 -6.66
N THR A 214 22.17 -31.57 -6.11
CA THR A 214 21.93 -31.59 -4.66
C THR A 214 22.84 -32.61 -3.96
N SER A 215 23.03 -33.78 -4.57
CA SER A 215 23.94 -34.80 -4.04
C SER A 215 25.39 -34.34 -4.05
N ALA A 216 25.80 -33.65 -5.11
CA ALA A 216 27.18 -33.10 -5.23
C ALA A 216 27.42 -31.94 -4.26
N ALA A 217 26.42 -31.06 -4.09
CA ALA A 217 26.49 -29.94 -3.16
C ALA A 217 26.53 -30.40 -1.69
N GLY A 218 25.67 -31.35 -1.32
CA GLY A 218 25.55 -31.83 0.07
C GLY A 218 24.61 -30.99 0.93
N ALA A 219 24.36 -31.45 2.16
CA ALA A 219 23.31 -30.93 3.05
C ALA A 219 23.53 -29.47 3.55
N ALA A 220 24.76 -28.99 3.48
CA ALA A 220 25.13 -27.63 3.92
C ALA A 220 24.73 -26.55 2.90
N TYR A 221 24.30 -26.95 1.72
CA TYR A 221 23.98 -26.04 0.64
C TYR A 221 22.52 -26.14 0.21
N TRP A 222 21.99 -25.04 -0.28
CA TRP A 222 20.67 -24.95 -0.85
C TRP A 222 20.77 -24.97 -2.37
N VAL A 223 20.02 -25.87 -3.00
CA VAL A 223 19.91 -25.92 -4.45
C VAL A 223 18.53 -25.42 -4.84
N SER A 224 18.48 -24.30 -5.51
CA SER A 224 17.26 -23.66 -5.98
C SER A 224 17.19 -23.64 -7.51
N ASP A 225 15.97 -23.51 -8.02
CA ASP A 225 15.76 -23.22 -9.43
C ASP A 225 16.08 -21.73 -9.71
N PRO A 226 16.59 -21.42 -10.91
CA PRO A 226 17.08 -20.07 -11.22
C PRO A 226 15.96 -19.00 -11.33
N ARG A 227 14.70 -19.38 -11.20
CA ARG A 227 13.58 -18.45 -11.28
C ARG A 227 13.35 -17.80 -9.92
N PRO A 228 13.42 -16.47 -9.84
CA PRO A 228 13.08 -15.77 -8.60
C PRO A 228 11.60 -15.94 -8.25
N ASP A 229 11.29 -15.89 -6.95
CA ASP A 229 9.92 -15.82 -6.40
C ASP A 229 9.24 -14.45 -6.72
N ALA A 230 9.41 -13.96 -7.94
CA ALA A 230 8.80 -12.72 -8.41
C ALA A 230 7.27 -12.76 -8.35
N ASP A 231 6.70 -13.96 -8.52
CA ASP A 231 5.28 -14.21 -8.29
C ASP A 231 4.83 -13.85 -6.85
N LYS A 232 5.73 -13.92 -5.86
CA LYS A 232 5.38 -13.53 -4.48
C LYS A 232 5.21 -12.01 -4.35
N ILE A 233 6.15 -11.23 -4.86
CA ILE A 233 6.11 -9.75 -4.74
C ILE A 233 4.91 -9.20 -5.51
N GLY A 234 4.65 -9.72 -6.72
CA GLY A 234 3.47 -9.37 -7.49
C GLY A 234 2.16 -9.74 -6.79
N ASN A 235 2.11 -10.90 -6.13
CA ASN A 235 0.96 -11.31 -5.34
C ASN A 235 0.75 -10.41 -4.12
N ASP A 236 1.82 -10.02 -3.41
CA ASP A 236 1.73 -9.14 -2.24
C ASP A 236 1.19 -7.76 -2.61
N LEU A 237 1.59 -7.22 -3.76
CA LEU A 237 1.07 -5.95 -4.26
C LEU A 237 -0.37 -6.05 -4.73
N THR A 238 -0.72 -7.14 -5.42
CA THR A 238 -2.12 -7.42 -5.76
C THR A 238 -2.96 -7.47 -4.48
N PHE A 239 -2.44 -8.06 -3.40
CA PHE A 239 -3.11 -8.11 -2.10
C PHE A 239 -3.35 -6.71 -1.50
N ILE A 240 -2.44 -5.77 -1.69
CA ILE A 240 -2.59 -4.37 -1.24
C ILE A 240 -3.61 -3.62 -2.10
N LEU A 241 -3.59 -3.78 -3.44
CA LEU A 241 -4.44 -3.03 -4.36
C LEU A 241 -5.85 -3.62 -4.51
N LEU A 242 -6.01 -4.93 -4.33
CA LEU A 242 -7.27 -5.64 -4.51
C LEU A 242 -8.40 -5.12 -3.59
N PRO A 243 -8.20 -4.87 -2.29
CA PRO A 243 -9.24 -4.34 -1.42
C PRO A 243 -9.82 -3.01 -1.91
N PHE A 244 -8.97 -2.10 -2.42
CA PHE A 244 -9.40 -0.82 -2.99
C PHE A 244 -10.27 -1.01 -4.23
N SER A 245 -9.86 -1.92 -5.09
CA SER A 245 -10.57 -2.24 -6.34
C SER A 245 -11.91 -2.89 -6.05
N VAL A 246 -11.95 -3.85 -5.13
CA VAL A 246 -13.19 -4.52 -4.70
C VAL A 246 -14.15 -3.52 -4.06
N LEU A 247 -13.66 -2.59 -3.25
CA LEU A 247 -14.50 -1.56 -2.65
C LEU A 247 -15.05 -0.57 -3.69
N ALA A 248 -14.22 -0.12 -4.63
CA ALA A 248 -14.65 0.74 -5.73
C ALA A 248 -15.75 0.05 -6.54
N LEU A 249 -15.57 -1.23 -6.84
CA LEU A 249 -16.53 -2.05 -7.55
C LEU A 249 -17.82 -2.28 -6.74
N ALA A 250 -17.72 -2.58 -5.45
CA ALA A 250 -18.88 -2.69 -4.56
C ALA A 250 -19.68 -1.38 -4.50
N THR A 251 -18.99 -0.25 -4.37
CA THR A 251 -19.61 1.08 -4.40
C THR A 251 -20.35 1.31 -5.73
N ALA A 252 -19.71 0.98 -6.85
CA ALA A 252 -20.32 1.09 -8.18
C ALA A 252 -21.58 0.22 -8.32
N VAL A 253 -21.57 -0.99 -7.78
CA VAL A 253 -22.74 -1.91 -7.77
C VAL A 253 -23.88 -1.32 -6.94
N PHE A 254 -23.62 -0.76 -5.78
CA PHE A 254 -24.65 -0.13 -4.95
C PHE A 254 -25.27 1.10 -5.63
N VAL A 255 -24.44 1.91 -6.29
CA VAL A 255 -24.92 3.06 -7.08
C VAL A 255 -25.77 2.59 -8.28
N ALA A 256 -25.30 1.57 -9.00
CA ALA A 256 -26.05 0.98 -10.11
C ALA A 256 -27.38 0.39 -9.63
N ALA A 257 -27.41 -0.32 -8.51
CA ALA A 257 -28.63 -0.89 -7.93
C ALA A 257 -29.62 0.20 -7.50
N ALA A 258 -29.15 1.33 -6.95
CA ALA A 258 -29.98 2.46 -6.62
C ALA A 258 -30.56 3.11 -7.87
N THR A 259 -29.75 3.26 -8.91
CA THR A 259 -30.14 3.85 -10.19
C THR A 259 -31.14 2.96 -10.95
N PHE A 260 -30.91 1.64 -11.00
CA PHE A 260 -31.89 0.71 -11.59
C PHE A 260 -33.23 0.73 -10.86
N ARG A 261 -33.21 0.82 -9.52
CA ARG A 261 -34.47 0.97 -8.73
C ARG A 261 -35.25 2.18 -9.19
N ALA A 262 -34.59 3.31 -9.33
CA ALA A 262 -35.23 4.56 -9.75
C ALA A 262 -35.76 4.49 -11.20
N VAL A 263 -34.96 3.98 -12.12
CA VAL A 263 -35.36 3.81 -13.53
C VAL A 263 -36.57 2.88 -13.64
N TYR A 264 -36.59 1.77 -12.95
CA TYR A 264 -37.70 0.82 -13.00
C TYR A 264 -38.94 1.33 -12.25
N ALA A 265 -38.77 2.11 -11.17
CA ALA A 265 -39.88 2.79 -10.52
C ALA A 265 -40.58 3.79 -11.47
N GLN A 266 -39.83 4.57 -12.24
CA GLN A 266 -40.38 5.47 -13.25
C GLN A 266 -41.14 4.74 -14.37
N ARG A 267 -40.78 3.48 -14.66
CA ARG A 267 -41.41 2.64 -15.67
C ARG A 267 -42.60 1.80 -15.15
N GLN A 268 -42.91 1.86 -13.83
CA GLN A 268 -43.96 1.04 -13.23
C GLN A 268 -45.32 1.24 -13.90
N ARG A 269 -45.70 2.49 -14.19
CA ARG A 269 -46.96 2.80 -14.89
C ARG A 269 -47.02 2.20 -16.32
N GLN A 270 -45.89 2.29 -17.08
CA GLN A 270 -45.77 1.69 -18.40
C GLN A 270 -45.85 0.16 -18.35
N THR A 271 -45.15 -0.45 -17.36
CA THR A 271 -45.16 -1.89 -17.13
C THR A 271 -46.56 -2.36 -16.70
N ALA A 272 -47.27 -1.59 -15.88
CA ALA A 272 -48.64 -1.89 -15.50
C ALA A 272 -49.61 -1.83 -16.68
N LEU A 273 -49.50 -0.81 -17.55
CA LEU A 273 -50.31 -0.71 -18.78
C LEU A 273 -50.07 -1.90 -19.72
N LEU A 274 -48.80 -2.30 -19.92
CA LEU A 274 -48.47 -3.49 -20.75
C LEU A 274 -49.10 -4.77 -20.14
N ARG A 275 -49.17 -4.88 -18.82
CA ARG A 275 -49.84 -6.01 -18.15
C ARG A 275 -51.36 -5.96 -18.27
N CYS A 276 -51.98 -4.78 -18.33
CA CYS A 276 -53.40 -4.64 -18.60
C CYS A 276 -53.79 -5.17 -20.02
N ILE A 277 -52.83 -5.08 -20.96
CA ILE A 277 -53.00 -5.59 -22.34
C ILE A 277 -52.58 -7.08 -22.47
N GLY A 278 -52.28 -7.75 -21.34
CA GLY A 278 -51.97 -9.17 -21.29
C GLY A 278 -50.48 -9.56 -21.27
N ALA A 279 -49.57 -8.63 -21.11
CA ALA A 279 -48.14 -8.96 -20.99
C ALA A 279 -47.83 -9.78 -19.74
N GLN A 280 -47.14 -10.92 -19.86
CA GLN A 280 -46.75 -11.81 -18.79
C GLN A 280 -45.54 -11.21 -18.01
N ARG A 281 -45.40 -11.58 -16.72
CA ARG A 281 -44.34 -11.12 -15.83
C ARG A 281 -42.94 -11.56 -16.28
N GLY A 282 -42.80 -12.83 -16.69
CA GLY A 282 -41.51 -13.42 -17.07
C GLY A 282 -40.78 -12.66 -18.20
N PRO A 283 -41.42 -12.44 -19.37
CA PRO A 283 -40.83 -11.65 -20.46
C PRO A 283 -40.43 -10.24 -20.06
N LEU A 284 -41.18 -9.57 -19.18
CA LEU A 284 -40.86 -8.21 -18.70
C LEU A 284 -39.60 -8.18 -17.82
N VAL A 285 -39.47 -9.14 -16.90
CA VAL A 285 -38.24 -9.29 -16.08
C VAL A 285 -37.07 -9.62 -16.97
N ARG A 286 -37.20 -10.61 -17.88
CA ARG A 286 -36.12 -11.00 -18.79
C ARG A 286 -35.63 -9.85 -19.66
N ARG A 287 -36.56 -8.98 -20.18
CA ARG A 287 -36.21 -7.76 -20.91
C ARG A 287 -35.38 -6.81 -20.03
N SER A 288 -35.80 -6.57 -18.79
CA SER A 288 -35.09 -5.68 -17.88
C SER A 288 -33.69 -6.20 -17.53
N LEU A 289 -33.55 -7.52 -17.37
CA LEU A 289 -32.22 -8.13 -17.13
C LEU A 289 -31.32 -8.08 -18.37
N LEU A 290 -31.87 -8.25 -19.57
CA LEU A 290 -31.12 -8.05 -20.81
C LEU A 290 -30.65 -6.61 -20.98
N GLU A 291 -31.47 -5.62 -20.65
CA GLU A 291 -31.10 -4.21 -20.65
C GLU A 291 -29.95 -3.95 -19.66
N ALA A 292 -30.04 -4.50 -18.47
CA ALA A 292 -28.99 -4.42 -17.45
C ALA A 292 -27.69 -5.09 -17.93
N PHE A 293 -27.78 -6.26 -18.56
CA PHE A 293 -26.64 -6.95 -19.14
C PHE A 293 -25.93 -6.13 -20.20
N VAL A 294 -26.68 -5.56 -21.16
CA VAL A 294 -26.11 -4.70 -22.22
C VAL A 294 -25.48 -3.45 -21.65
N THR A 295 -26.15 -2.81 -20.67
CA THR A 295 -25.62 -1.62 -19.98
C THR A 295 -24.32 -1.98 -19.24
N GLY A 296 -24.28 -3.13 -18.55
CA GLY A 296 -23.11 -3.62 -17.84
C GLY A 296 -21.95 -3.95 -18.79
N ALA A 297 -22.23 -4.65 -19.89
CA ALA A 297 -21.23 -4.98 -20.90
C ALA A 297 -20.63 -3.71 -21.54
N ALA A 298 -21.48 -2.75 -21.91
CA ALA A 298 -21.03 -1.46 -22.43
C ALA A 298 -20.20 -0.68 -21.40
N ALA A 299 -20.62 -0.71 -20.13
CA ALA A 299 -19.85 -0.12 -19.03
C ALA A 299 -18.49 -0.82 -18.83
N GLY A 300 -18.43 -2.15 -18.98
CA GLY A 300 -17.19 -2.92 -18.92
C GLY A 300 -16.20 -2.52 -20.01
N VAL A 301 -16.67 -2.34 -21.24
CA VAL A 301 -15.85 -1.82 -22.36
C VAL A 301 -15.36 -0.40 -22.05
N GLY A 302 -16.26 0.49 -21.59
CA GLY A 302 -15.89 1.85 -21.19
C GLY A 302 -14.89 1.88 -20.06
N GLY A 303 -15.05 0.98 -19.06
CA GLY A 303 -14.11 0.80 -17.96
C GLY A 303 -12.74 0.30 -18.41
N ALA A 304 -12.70 -0.60 -19.38
CA ALA A 304 -11.45 -1.09 -19.98
C ALA A 304 -10.70 0.02 -20.72
N LEU A 305 -11.44 0.85 -21.49
CA LEU A 305 -10.84 1.98 -22.20
C LEU A 305 -10.28 3.07 -21.26
N LEU A 306 -10.84 3.22 -20.06
CA LEU A 306 -10.37 4.18 -19.05
C LEU A 306 -9.35 3.58 -18.08
N GLY A 307 -9.35 2.27 -17.88
CA GLY A 307 -8.50 1.57 -16.91
C GLY A 307 -7.02 1.73 -17.21
N GLY A 308 -6.60 1.55 -18.47
CA GLY A 308 -5.21 1.74 -18.89
C GLY A 308 -4.71 3.17 -18.70
N PRO A 309 -5.40 4.21 -19.25
CA PRO A 309 -5.04 5.61 -19.00
C PRO A 309 -4.99 5.97 -17.53
N MET A 310 -5.89 5.42 -16.70
CA MET A 310 -5.88 5.64 -15.26
C MET A 310 -4.69 4.97 -14.58
N ALA A 311 -4.34 3.74 -14.99
CA ALA A 311 -3.13 3.06 -14.53
C ALA A 311 -1.87 3.85 -14.90
N TRP A 312 -1.82 4.37 -16.13
CA TRP A 312 -0.71 5.21 -16.58
C TRP A 312 -0.59 6.50 -15.75
N LEU A 313 -1.71 7.16 -15.46
CA LEU A 313 -1.70 8.36 -14.61
C LEU A 313 -1.21 8.04 -13.18
N LEU A 314 -1.66 6.92 -12.61
CA LEU A 314 -1.22 6.46 -11.29
C LEU A 314 0.26 6.11 -11.30
N ALA A 315 0.75 5.41 -12.33
CA ALA A 315 2.16 5.07 -12.48
C ALA A 315 3.03 6.33 -12.55
N ARG A 316 2.64 7.31 -13.36
CA ARG A 316 3.34 8.60 -13.41
C ARG A 316 3.36 9.34 -12.08
N THR A 317 2.28 9.25 -11.32
CA THR A 317 2.22 9.82 -9.96
C THR A 317 3.17 9.08 -9.03
N PHE A 318 3.24 7.75 -9.11
CA PHE A 318 4.12 6.93 -8.29
C PHE A 318 5.60 7.18 -8.62
N ASP A 319 5.93 7.30 -9.90
CA ASP A 319 7.29 7.63 -10.33
C ASP A 319 7.70 9.03 -9.88
N ALA A 320 6.83 10.03 -10.08
CA ALA A 320 7.10 11.41 -9.68
C ALA A 320 7.23 11.62 -8.16
N THR A 321 6.61 10.75 -7.35
CA THR A 321 6.68 10.81 -5.89
C THR A 321 7.72 9.87 -5.30
N GLY A 322 8.37 9.02 -6.12
CA GLY A 322 9.32 8.00 -5.66
C GLY A 322 8.68 6.77 -5.02
N ILE A 323 7.34 6.63 -5.09
CA ILE A 323 6.62 5.47 -4.57
C ILE A 323 7.02 4.19 -5.30
N SER A 324 7.32 4.26 -6.60
CA SER A 324 7.80 3.12 -7.39
C SER A 324 9.05 2.50 -6.79
N ALA A 325 9.95 3.32 -6.22
CA ALA A 325 11.16 2.84 -5.57
C ALA A 325 10.88 2.02 -4.29
N LEU A 326 9.80 2.31 -3.55
CA LEU A 326 9.37 1.49 -2.40
C LEU A 326 9.09 0.02 -2.77
N PHE A 327 8.73 -0.22 -4.02
CA PHE A 327 8.43 -1.56 -4.55
C PHE A 327 9.57 -2.10 -5.39
N GLY A 328 10.73 -1.46 -5.37
CA GLY A 328 11.89 -1.87 -6.15
C GLY A 328 11.78 -1.59 -7.64
N ALA A 329 10.87 -0.73 -8.06
CA ALA A 329 10.70 -0.30 -9.43
C ALA A 329 11.15 1.15 -9.59
N VAL A 330 11.99 1.43 -10.59
CA VAL A 330 12.42 2.82 -10.87
C VAL A 330 11.44 3.53 -11.77
N GLU A 331 10.84 2.81 -12.71
CA GLU A 331 9.83 3.36 -13.62
C GLU A 331 8.75 2.32 -13.90
N LEU A 332 7.52 2.74 -13.75
CA LEU A 332 6.37 1.91 -14.06
C LEU A 332 5.90 2.21 -15.49
N SER A 333 5.84 1.19 -16.31
CA SER A 333 5.38 1.29 -17.70
C SER A 333 4.10 0.46 -17.92
N PRO A 334 2.94 0.92 -17.39
CA PRO A 334 1.69 0.22 -17.62
C PRO A 334 1.22 0.38 -19.06
N GLU A 335 0.60 -0.67 -19.59
CA GLU A 335 0.01 -0.63 -20.92
C GLU A 335 -1.20 0.30 -20.93
N LEU A 336 -1.26 1.23 -21.91
CA LEU A 336 -2.40 2.12 -22.10
C LEU A 336 -3.70 1.38 -22.45
N LEU A 337 -3.58 0.23 -23.12
CA LEU A 337 -4.68 -0.67 -23.39
C LEU A 337 -4.47 -1.96 -22.60
N PRO A 338 -5.38 -2.28 -21.65
CA PRO A 338 -5.30 -3.55 -20.92
C PRO A 338 -5.29 -4.74 -21.85
N SER A 339 -4.64 -5.82 -21.45
CA SER A 339 -4.64 -7.09 -22.19
C SER A 339 -6.08 -7.56 -22.49
N LEU A 340 -6.27 -8.30 -23.58
CA LEU A 340 -7.59 -8.81 -23.95
C LEU A 340 -8.26 -9.62 -22.81
N GLY A 341 -7.45 -10.32 -22.01
CA GLY A 341 -7.93 -11.03 -20.81
C GLY A 341 -8.56 -10.10 -19.78
N TYR A 342 -7.91 -8.99 -19.47
CA TYR A 342 -8.45 -7.97 -18.55
C TYR A 342 -9.69 -7.27 -19.11
N VAL A 343 -9.72 -6.99 -20.41
CA VAL A 343 -10.92 -6.44 -21.07
C VAL A 343 -12.10 -7.40 -20.92
N ILE A 344 -11.91 -8.67 -21.23
CA ILE A 344 -12.95 -9.70 -21.09
C ILE A 344 -13.39 -9.81 -19.62
N LEU A 345 -12.45 -9.84 -18.68
CA LEU A 345 -12.73 -9.87 -17.24
C LEU A 345 -13.60 -8.66 -16.84
N GLY A 346 -13.20 -7.47 -17.21
CA GLY A 346 -13.94 -6.24 -16.91
C GLY A 346 -15.36 -6.24 -17.49
N VAL A 347 -15.54 -6.70 -18.73
CA VAL A 347 -16.85 -6.83 -19.37
C VAL A 347 -17.72 -7.86 -18.66
N VAL A 348 -17.19 -9.03 -18.34
CA VAL A 348 -17.92 -10.10 -17.64
C VAL A 348 -18.32 -9.65 -16.25
N VAL A 349 -17.38 -9.10 -15.48
CA VAL A 349 -17.64 -8.59 -14.11
C VAL A 349 -18.70 -7.50 -14.15
N ALA A 350 -18.57 -6.50 -15.02
CA ALA A 350 -19.56 -5.43 -15.14
C ALA A 350 -20.94 -5.94 -15.53
N ALA A 351 -21.02 -6.86 -16.50
CA ALA A 351 -22.29 -7.44 -16.96
C ALA A 351 -22.97 -8.24 -15.84
N VAL A 352 -22.22 -9.11 -15.16
CA VAL A 352 -22.75 -9.92 -14.04
C VAL A 352 -23.24 -9.03 -12.89
N LEU A 353 -22.41 -8.05 -12.47
CA LEU A 353 -22.77 -7.14 -11.37
C LEU A 353 -23.94 -6.24 -11.72
N SER A 354 -24.03 -5.78 -12.97
CA SER A 354 -25.17 -5.00 -13.46
C SER A 354 -26.47 -5.81 -13.42
N VAL A 355 -26.42 -7.08 -13.86
CA VAL A 355 -27.57 -8.01 -13.77
C VAL A 355 -27.96 -8.25 -12.31
N MET A 356 -26.99 -8.53 -11.44
CA MET A 356 -27.26 -8.74 -10.00
C MET A 356 -27.90 -7.51 -9.36
N ALA A 357 -27.40 -6.31 -9.67
CA ALA A 357 -27.95 -5.03 -9.20
C ALA A 357 -29.39 -4.82 -9.69
N ALA A 358 -29.74 -5.29 -10.87
CA ALA A 358 -31.06 -5.11 -11.51
C ALA A 358 -32.09 -6.19 -11.14
N VAL A 359 -31.68 -7.37 -10.68
CA VAL A 359 -32.61 -8.52 -10.44
C VAL A 359 -33.75 -8.14 -9.50
N ARG A 360 -33.45 -7.64 -8.29
CA ARG A 360 -34.48 -7.28 -7.31
C ARG A 360 -35.37 -6.13 -7.81
N PRO A 361 -34.85 -5.00 -8.33
CA PRO A 361 -35.66 -3.94 -8.90
C PRO A 361 -36.57 -4.41 -10.03
N ALA A 362 -36.08 -5.24 -10.96
CA ALA A 362 -36.85 -5.77 -12.07
C ALA A 362 -38.01 -6.67 -11.63
N ILE A 363 -37.77 -7.57 -10.68
CA ILE A 363 -38.80 -8.44 -10.12
C ILE A 363 -39.88 -7.62 -9.40
N ASN A 364 -39.46 -6.63 -8.58
CA ASN A 364 -40.38 -5.78 -7.85
C ASN A 364 -41.27 -4.96 -8.78
N ALA A 365 -40.70 -4.36 -9.85
CA ALA A 365 -41.45 -3.63 -10.84
C ALA A 365 -42.50 -4.50 -11.60
N ALA A 366 -42.14 -5.77 -11.84
CA ALA A 366 -43.05 -6.72 -12.49
C ALA A 366 -44.14 -7.29 -11.55
N ARG A 367 -43.99 -7.16 -10.23
CA ARG A 367 -44.94 -7.69 -9.23
C ARG A 367 -46.07 -6.71 -8.90
N VAL A 368 -45.93 -5.43 -9.21
CA VAL A 368 -46.96 -4.41 -8.96
C VAL A 368 -48.26 -4.79 -9.68
N SER A 369 -49.40 -4.72 -8.96
CA SER A 369 -50.71 -5.02 -9.56
C SER A 369 -51.10 -3.91 -10.53
N PRO A 370 -51.71 -4.22 -11.69
CA PRO A 370 -52.15 -3.19 -12.65
C PRO A 370 -53.09 -2.15 -12.03
N LEU A 371 -53.98 -2.60 -11.14
CA LEU A 371 -54.95 -1.75 -10.48
C LEU A 371 -54.31 -0.81 -9.45
N ALA A 372 -53.31 -1.27 -8.71
CA ALA A 372 -52.54 -0.47 -7.76
C ALA A 372 -51.71 0.64 -8.42
N ALA A 373 -51.17 0.34 -9.63
CA ALA A 373 -50.37 1.31 -10.39
C ALA A 373 -51.22 2.40 -11.09
N LEU A 374 -52.53 2.19 -11.25
CA LEU A 374 -53.49 3.15 -11.80
C LEU A 374 -54.11 4.00 -10.71
N ARG A 375 -54.17 3.53 -9.46
CA ARG A 375 -54.41 4.35 -8.28
C ARG A 375 -53.07 4.96 -7.91
N ASP A 376 -53.00 6.29 -7.81
CA ASP A 376 -51.83 6.98 -7.21
C ASP A 376 -51.62 6.52 -5.75
N ALA A 377 -51.31 5.26 -5.57
CA ALA A 377 -50.94 4.67 -4.28
C ALA A 377 -49.51 5.13 -3.93
N ASP A 378 -49.42 6.44 -3.65
CA ASP A 378 -48.28 6.99 -2.94
C ASP A 378 -48.24 6.36 -1.55
N ASN A 379 -47.13 5.65 -1.30
CA ASN A 379 -46.66 5.28 0.03
C ASN A 379 -47.36 4.13 0.75
N GLU A 380 -47.20 2.91 0.25
CA GLU A 380 -47.27 1.77 1.16
C GLU A 380 -46.00 1.71 2.02
N VAL A 381 -46.16 2.09 3.28
CA VAL A 381 -45.16 1.83 4.34
C VAL A 381 -44.95 0.31 4.36
N PRO A 382 -43.71 -0.19 4.19
CA PRO A 382 -43.46 -1.64 4.20
C PRO A 382 -44.01 -2.26 5.48
N PRO A 383 -44.70 -3.42 5.36
CA PRO A 383 -45.32 -4.05 6.52
C PRO A 383 -44.30 -4.32 7.63
N ARG A 384 -44.72 -4.22 8.88
CA ARG A 384 -43.88 -4.39 10.08
C ARG A 384 -43.06 -5.68 10.06
N SER A 385 -43.55 -6.74 9.42
CA SER A 385 -42.87 -8.02 9.21
C SER A 385 -41.59 -7.88 8.37
N VAL A 386 -41.60 -7.10 7.30
CA VAL A 386 -40.41 -6.85 6.43
C VAL A 386 -39.35 -6.05 7.18
N ARG A 387 -39.76 -5.12 8.05
CA ARG A 387 -38.83 -4.35 8.88
C ARG A 387 -38.16 -5.25 9.92
N ARG A 388 -38.90 -6.15 10.57
CA ARG A 388 -38.35 -7.14 11.52
C ARG A 388 -37.38 -8.10 10.83
N LEU A 389 -37.75 -8.63 9.67
CA LEU A 389 -36.88 -9.53 8.91
C LEU A 389 -35.55 -8.86 8.54
N ARG A 390 -35.58 -7.61 8.09
CA ARG A 390 -34.35 -6.82 7.82
C ARG A 390 -33.48 -6.67 9.05
N LEU A 391 -34.07 -6.36 10.20
CA LEU A 391 -33.31 -6.24 11.46
C LEU A 391 -32.71 -7.59 11.87
N VAL A 392 -33.44 -8.68 11.74
CA VAL A 392 -32.92 -10.03 12.06
C VAL A 392 -31.74 -10.38 11.16
N PHE A 393 -31.86 -10.22 9.84
CA PHE A 393 -30.72 -10.44 8.93
C PHE A 393 -29.55 -9.50 9.22
N GLY A 394 -29.82 -8.24 9.49
CA GLY A 394 -28.77 -7.27 9.86
C GLY A 394 -28.02 -7.69 11.11
N ILE A 395 -28.74 -8.09 12.17
CA ILE A 395 -28.15 -8.57 13.42
C ILE A 395 -27.36 -9.88 13.18
N LEU A 396 -27.93 -10.82 12.42
CA LEU A 396 -27.27 -12.08 12.10
C LEU A 396 -25.94 -11.88 11.38
N PHE A 397 -25.91 -11.03 10.34
CA PHE A 397 -24.68 -10.74 9.59
C PHE A 397 -23.66 -9.98 10.45
N THR A 398 -24.11 -9.03 11.30
CA THR A 398 -23.21 -8.31 12.20
C THR A 398 -22.65 -9.20 13.30
N ALA A 399 -23.48 -10.12 13.85
CA ALA A 399 -23.00 -11.11 14.81
C ALA A 399 -22.02 -12.09 14.16
N GLY A 400 -22.32 -12.58 12.94
CA GLY A 400 -21.41 -13.41 12.14
C GLY A 400 -20.09 -12.72 11.85
N ALA A 401 -20.14 -11.42 11.54
CA ALA A 401 -18.93 -10.60 11.38
C ALA A 401 -18.10 -10.56 12.66
N GLY A 402 -18.75 -10.35 13.82
CA GLY A 402 -18.06 -10.37 15.11
C GLY A 402 -17.41 -11.72 15.42
N LEU A 403 -18.07 -12.83 15.13
CA LEU A 403 -17.48 -14.16 15.28
C LEU A 403 -16.26 -14.39 14.38
N LEU A 404 -16.33 -13.96 13.11
CA LEU A 404 -15.21 -14.04 12.17
C LEU A 404 -14.04 -13.12 12.61
N ALA A 405 -14.34 -11.95 13.17
CA ALA A 405 -13.33 -11.06 13.72
C ALA A 405 -12.60 -11.68 14.91
N LEU A 406 -13.35 -12.32 15.82
CA LEU A 406 -12.78 -13.07 16.95
C LEU A 406 -11.94 -14.25 16.47
N ALA A 407 -12.39 -14.97 15.43
CA ALA A 407 -11.63 -16.06 14.82
C ALA A 407 -10.33 -15.55 14.17
N ALA A 408 -10.35 -14.38 13.54
CA ALA A 408 -9.15 -13.75 12.96
C ALA A 408 -8.12 -13.41 14.05
N ILE A 409 -8.57 -12.85 15.18
CA ILE A 409 -7.70 -12.53 16.33
C ILE A 409 -7.16 -13.81 16.97
N ALA A 410 -7.99 -14.87 17.08
CA ALA A 410 -7.55 -16.17 17.61
C ALA A 410 -6.53 -16.86 16.70
N ALA A 411 -6.62 -16.64 15.38
CA ALA A 411 -5.70 -17.16 14.37
C ALA A 411 -4.47 -16.26 14.15
N LYS A 412 -4.12 -15.42 15.13
CA LYS A 412 -3.02 -14.45 15.10
C LYS A 412 -1.76 -15.02 14.43
N GLY A 413 -1.21 -14.29 13.46
CA GLY A 413 0.02 -14.67 12.77
C GLY A 413 -0.09 -15.83 11.76
N THR A 414 -1.28 -16.38 11.52
CA THR A 414 -1.49 -17.43 10.51
C THR A 414 -1.96 -16.86 9.18
N ALA A 415 -1.70 -17.58 8.08
CA ALA A 415 -2.20 -17.21 6.75
C ALA A 415 -3.75 -17.14 6.65
N GLY A 416 -4.47 -17.73 7.60
CA GLY A 416 -5.94 -17.68 7.67
C GLY A 416 -6.50 -16.38 8.26
N ALA A 417 -5.73 -15.66 9.07
CA ALA A 417 -6.18 -14.46 9.75
C ALA A 417 -6.62 -13.33 8.79
N PRO A 418 -5.86 -12.95 7.73
CA PRO A 418 -6.29 -11.92 6.77
C PRO A 418 -7.57 -12.29 6.02
N LEU A 419 -7.75 -13.56 5.68
CA LEU A 419 -8.97 -14.05 5.04
C LEU A 419 -10.18 -13.90 5.99
N ALA A 420 -10.02 -14.27 7.26
CA ALA A 420 -11.07 -14.13 8.26
C ALA A 420 -11.44 -12.66 8.48
N VAL A 421 -10.47 -11.73 8.52
CA VAL A 421 -10.71 -10.28 8.57
C VAL A 421 -11.53 -9.82 7.36
N THR A 422 -11.14 -10.25 6.16
CA THR A 422 -11.82 -9.86 4.91
C THR A 422 -13.27 -10.34 4.88
N PHE A 423 -13.53 -11.61 5.20
CA PHE A 423 -14.90 -12.12 5.25
C PHE A 423 -15.72 -11.49 6.37
N SER A 424 -15.11 -11.19 7.51
CA SER A 424 -15.73 -10.45 8.59
C SER A 424 -16.16 -9.05 8.12
N ALA A 425 -15.29 -8.32 7.42
CA ALA A 425 -15.60 -6.99 6.90
C ALA A 425 -16.77 -7.01 5.90
N ILE A 426 -16.78 -7.98 4.98
CA ILE A 426 -17.89 -8.17 4.03
C ILE A 426 -19.21 -8.46 4.77
N ALA A 427 -19.17 -9.31 5.78
CA ALA A 427 -20.35 -9.64 6.60
C ALA A 427 -20.83 -8.40 7.39
N ALA A 428 -19.93 -7.62 7.99
CA ALA A 428 -20.27 -6.41 8.72
C ALA A 428 -20.90 -5.35 7.82
N VAL A 429 -20.33 -5.09 6.64
CA VAL A 429 -20.90 -4.17 5.65
C VAL A 429 -22.29 -4.63 5.23
N THR A 430 -22.46 -5.93 4.99
CA THR A 430 -23.76 -6.51 4.63
C THR A 430 -24.77 -6.35 5.77
N GLY A 431 -24.38 -6.65 6.99
CA GLY A 431 -25.23 -6.48 8.19
C GLY A 431 -25.63 -5.03 8.42
N LEU A 432 -24.65 -4.12 8.31
CA LEU A 432 -24.87 -2.70 8.46
C LEU A 432 -25.81 -2.13 7.39
N PHE A 433 -25.71 -2.60 6.14
CA PHE A 433 -26.65 -2.25 5.06
C PHE A 433 -28.12 -2.53 5.46
N TRP A 434 -28.37 -3.67 6.09
CA TRP A 434 -29.71 -4.01 6.54
C TRP A 434 -30.18 -3.20 7.75
N ILE A 435 -29.25 -2.75 8.62
CA ILE A 435 -29.55 -1.97 9.84
C ILE A 435 -29.62 -0.47 9.54
N LEU A 436 -28.85 0.04 8.60
CA LEU A 436 -28.74 1.48 8.28
C LEU A 436 -30.10 2.13 8.03
N GLY A 437 -30.92 1.53 7.18
CA GLY A 437 -32.24 2.08 6.83
C GLY A 437 -33.17 2.21 8.04
N PRO A 438 -33.45 1.13 8.75
CA PRO A 438 -34.44 1.17 9.83
C PRO A 438 -33.98 1.86 11.11
N VAL A 439 -32.68 1.98 11.37
CA VAL A 439 -32.16 2.46 12.67
C VAL A 439 -31.28 3.72 12.52
N THR A 440 -30.17 3.61 11.80
CA THR A 440 -29.12 4.64 11.83
C THR A 440 -29.57 5.95 11.15
N VAL A 441 -30.16 5.84 9.97
CA VAL A 441 -30.62 7.01 9.20
C VAL A 441 -31.68 7.81 9.95
N PRO A 442 -32.76 7.21 10.51
CA PRO A 442 -33.74 7.96 11.27
C PRO A 442 -33.17 8.59 12.56
N PHE A 443 -32.19 7.93 13.20
CA PHE A 443 -31.56 8.43 14.40
C PHE A 443 -30.77 9.72 14.11
N ILE A 444 -29.86 9.69 13.15
CA ILE A 444 -29.04 10.85 12.77
C ILE A 444 -29.92 12.00 12.23
N ALA A 445 -30.92 11.68 11.40
CA ALA A 445 -31.84 12.67 10.90
C ALA A 445 -32.67 13.36 12.01
N ARG A 446 -32.95 12.69 13.15
CA ARG A 446 -33.55 13.30 14.33
C ARG A 446 -32.59 14.24 15.05
N LEU A 447 -31.35 13.83 15.19
CA LEU A 447 -30.33 14.60 15.90
C LEU A 447 -30.02 15.90 15.15
N PHE A 448 -29.64 15.83 13.90
CA PHE A 448 -29.22 16.98 13.10
C PHE A 448 -30.43 17.84 12.63
N GLY A 449 -31.59 17.25 12.45
CA GLY A 449 -32.82 18.01 12.14
C GLY A 449 -33.28 18.95 13.26
N LYS A 450 -32.78 18.79 14.49
CA LYS A 450 -33.08 19.69 15.61
C LYS A 450 -32.12 20.89 15.69
N ILE A 451 -30.91 20.76 15.19
CA ILE A 451 -29.84 21.74 15.36
C ILE A 451 -29.93 22.89 14.35
N GLY A 452 -30.55 22.66 13.20
CA GLY A 452 -30.60 23.63 12.11
C GLY A 452 -31.93 24.39 12.00
N GLY A 453 -31.93 25.38 11.08
CA GLY A 453 -33.14 26.16 10.75
C GLY A 453 -34.17 25.31 9.99
N THR A 454 -35.22 25.99 9.44
CA THR A 454 -36.35 25.35 8.75
C THR A 454 -35.98 24.39 7.65
N GLN A 455 -34.91 24.67 6.90
CA GLN A 455 -34.41 23.80 5.82
C GLN A 455 -33.85 22.47 6.33
N TRP A 456 -33.15 22.48 7.49
CA TRP A 456 -32.63 21.28 8.14
C TRP A 456 -33.75 20.42 8.74
N LYS A 457 -34.78 21.07 9.33
CA LYS A 457 -35.98 20.37 9.84
C LYS A 457 -36.73 19.66 8.71
N LEU A 458 -36.87 20.31 7.56
CA LEU A 458 -37.51 19.74 6.38
C LEU A 458 -36.67 18.60 5.78
N ALA A 459 -35.38 18.79 5.63
CA ALA A 459 -34.47 17.73 5.16
C ALA A 459 -34.47 16.52 6.09
N GLY A 460 -34.42 16.75 7.42
CA GLY A 460 -34.47 15.66 8.40
C GLY A 460 -35.82 14.91 8.42
N ALA A 461 -36.93 15.62 8.19
CA ALA A 461 -38.24 14.98 8.03
C ALA A 461 -38.31 14.13 6.76
N GLU A 462 -37.74 14.59 5.66
CA GLU A 462 -37.67 13.87 4.38
C GLU A 462 -36.81 12.58 4.48
N VAL A 463 -35.61 12.70 5.05
CA VAL A 463 -34.71 11.56 5.29
C VAL A 463 -35.38 10.47 6.15
N ARG A 464 -36.18 10.87 7.15
CA ARG A 464 -36.95 9.94 7.98
C ARG A 464 -38.16 9.32 7.28
N ARG A 465 -38.77 10.04 6.33
CA ARG A 465 -39.92 9.54 5.57
C ARG A 465 -39.54 8.36 4.65
N MET A 466 -38.33 8.40 4.05
CA MET A 466 -37.85 7.37 3.15
C MET A 466 -36.50 6.77 3.58
N PRO A 467 -36.43 6.07 4.72
CA PRO A 467 -35.15 5.66 5.33
C PRO A 467 -34.38 4.65 4.49
N ALA A 468 -35.06 3.75 3.77
CA ALA A 468 -34.42 2.76 2.91
C ALA A 468 -33.73 3.37 1.69
N ARG A 469 -34.28 4.47 1.16
CA ARG A 469 -33.69 5.24 0.08
C ARG A 469 -32.48 6.03 0.58
N SER A 470 -32.64 6.75 1.66
CA SER A 470 -31.58 7.52 2.30
C SER A 470 -30.38 6.63 2.66
N ALA A 471 -30.64 5.41 3.17
CA ALA A 471 -29.60 4.44 3.43
C ALA A 471 -28.82 4.02 2.16
N SER A 472 -29.51 3.87 1.03
CA SER A 472 -28.82 3.49 -0.22
C SER A 472 -27.93 4.59 -0.80
N VAL A 473 -28.19 5.85 -0.43
CA VAL A 473 -27.34 7.00 -0.78
C VAL A 473 -26.17 7.16 0.19
N ALA A 474 -26.40 6.88 1.49
CA ALA A 474 -25.39 6.98 2.52
C ALA A 474 -24.35 5.83 2.47
N LEU A 475 -24.73 4.66 1.93
CA LEU A 475 -23.88 3.47 1.93
C LEU A 475 -22.54 3.63 1.16
N PRO A 476 -22.50 4.19 -0.05
CA PRO A 476 -21.23 4.46 -0.74
C PRO A 476 -20.29 5.34 0.08
N LEU A 477 -20.85 6.36 0.76
CA LEU A 477 -20.08 7.22 1.66
C LEU A 477 -19.56 6.47 2.88
N LEU A 478 -20.37 5.60 3.44
CA LEU A 478 -19.99 4.78 4.57
C LEU A 478 -18.81 3.87 4.19
N LEU A 479 -18.86 3.22 3.01
CA LEU A 479 -17.79 2.38 2.52
C LEU A 479 -16.50 3.16 2.29
N ALA A 480 -16.59 4.29 1.59
CA ALA A 480 -15.42 5.13 1.34
C ALA A 480 -14.82 5.66 2.65
N SER A 481 -15.67 6.16 3.55
CA SER A 481 -15.24 6.68 4.85
C SER A 481 -14.66 5.59 5.75
N SER A 482 -15.22 4.36 5.74
CA SER A 482 -14.66 3.25 6.51
C SER A 482 -13.26 2.89 6.02
N MET A 483 -13.03 2.95 4.72
CA MET A 483 -11.72 2.67 4.15
C MET A 483 -10.71 3.79 4.46
N VAL A 484 -11.12 5.05 4.32
CA VAL A 484 -10.28 6.20 4.72
C VAL A 484 -9.86 6.06 6.17
N THR A 485 -10.81 5.79 7.08
CA THR A 485 -10.51 5.62 8.50
C THR A 485 -9.64 4.41 8.76
N PHE A 486 -9.92 3.27 8.13
CA PHE A 486 -9.13 2.04 8.27
C PHE A 486 -7.65 2.29 7.94
N PHE A 487 -7.38 2.89 6.78
CA PHE A 487 -6.00 3.12 6.36
C PHE A 487 -5.31 4.24 7.13
N LEU A 488 -6.01 5.30 7.52
CA LEU A 488 -5.42 6.34 8.37
C LEU A 488 -5.04 5.80 9.75
N VAL A 489 -5.83 4.89 10.30
CA VAL A 489 -5.52 4.24 11.58
C VAL A 489 -4.34 3.26 11.44
N LEU A 490 -4.29 2.46 10.36
CA LEU A 490 -3.15 1.59 10.09
C LEU A 490 -1.86 2.39 9.87
N LEU A 491 -1.93 3.44 9.07
CA LEU A 491 -0.78 4.31 8.83
C LEU A 491 -0.30 4.97 10.13
N GLY A 492 -1.24 5.46 10.95
CA GLY A 492 -0.92 6.05 12.25
C GLY A 492 -0.28 5.05 13.20
N GLY A 493 -0.73 3.79 13.20
CA GLY A 493 -0.10 2.71 13.96
C GLY A 493 1.30 2.37 13.45
N ALA A 494 1.48 2.32 12.13
CA ALA A 494 2.80 2.12 11.51
C ALA A 494 3.75 3.29 11.81
N GLN A 495 3.25 4.53 11.75
CA GLN A 495 4.04 5.71 12.14
C GLN A 495 4.46 5.66 13.61
N GLU A 496 3.54 5.33 14.52
CA GLU A 496 3.86 5.22 15.94
C GLU A 496 4.89 4.13 16.21
N MET A 497 4.78 2.99 15.53
CA MET A 497 5.77 1.92 15.58
C MET A 497 7.13 2.42 15.06
N THR A 498 7.17 3.09 13.91
CA THR A 498 8.41 3.64 13.35
C THR A 498 9.01 4.69 14.28
N TYR A 499 8.18 5.58 14.85
CA TYR A 499 8.67 6.54 15.84
C TYR A 499 9.11 5.89 17.15
N SER A 500 8.49 4.81 17.58
CA SER A 500 8.97 4.07 18.76
C SER A 500 10.34 3.45 18.49
N TYR A 501 10.54 2.87 17.31
CA TYR A 501 11.86 2.39 16.87
C TYR A 501 12.87 3.53 16.70
N ALA A 502 12.45 4.67 16.16
CA ALA A 502 13.32 5.84 16.01
C ALA A 502 13.65 6.52 17.35
N ASN A 503 12.79 6.37 18.36
CA ASN A 503 13.01 6.92 19.70
C ASN A 503 13.69 5.93 20.67
N GLU A 504 14.03 4.71 20.24
CA GLU A 504 14.92 3.85 21.03
C GLU A 504 16.25 4.55 21.20
N GLN A 505 16.83 4.42 22.39
CA GLN A 505 18.11 5.04 22.71
C GLN A 505 19.21 4.57 21.74
N ARG A 506 19.86 5.53 21.12
CA ARG A 506 20.96 5.34 20.18
C ARG A 506 22.10 6.27 20.53
N PRO A 507 23.33 6.02 20.04
CA PRO A 507 24.38 7.01 20.10
C PRO A 507 23.98 8.28 19.36
N ASP A 508 24.32 9.44 19.90
CA ASP A 508 24.11 10.71 19.18
C ASP A 508 24.83 10.71 17.82
N ALA A 509 26.02 10.09 17.81
CA ALA A 509 26.73 9.80 16.58
C ALA A 509 27.58 8.54 16.71
N THR A 510 27.76 7.85 15.58
CA THR A 510 28.65 6.69 15.46
C THR A 510 29.63 6.95 14.33
N VAL A 511 30.94 6.79 14.59
CA VAL A 511 31.97 6.86 13.57
C VAL A 511 32.35 5.43 13.18
N VAL A 512 32.20 5.10 11.90
CA VAL A 512 32.50 3.79 11.33
C VAL A 512 33.25 3.93 10.02
N ASP A 513 33.95 2.89 9.60
CA ASP A 513 34.41 2.79 8.23
C ASP A 513 33.38 2.00 7.41
N ALA A 514 32.94 2.54 6.26
CA ALA A 514 31.93 1.91 5.39
C ALA A 514 32.33 0.47 4.99
N GLY A 515 33.61 0.20 4.87
CA GLY A 515 34.17 -1.10 4.57
C GLY A 515 34.45 -1.98 5.79
N GLN A 516 34.02 -1.58 6.98
CA GLN A 516 34.33 -2.25 8.23
C GLN A 516 35.83 -2.43 8.45
N ARG A 517 36.63 -1.51 7.92
CA ARG A 517 38.08 -1.47 8.11
C ARG A 517 38.39 -0.90 9.50
N PRO A 518 39.57 -1.17 10.00
CA PRO A 518 40.05 -0.54 11.21
C PRO A 518 40.00 0.98 11.11
N LEU A 519 39.41 1.61 12.10
CA LEU A 519 39.35 3.06 12.14
C LEU A 519 40.74 3.67 12.37
N PRO A 520 41.08 4.77 11.70
CA PRO A 520 42.24 5.55 12.07
C PRO A 520 42.04 6.17 13.45
N GLU A 521 43.10 6.79 13.99
CA GLU A 521 42.96 7.57 15.20
C GLU A 521 41.96 8.73 14.97
N ILE A 522 40.87 8.74 15.73
CA ILE A 522 39.82 9.73 15.59
C ILE A 522 40.21 11.01 16.32
N PRO A 523 40.36 12.14 15.62
CA PRO A 523 40.76 13.39 16.25
C PRO A 523 39.68 13.91 17.18
N ALA A 524 40.06 14.46 18.32
CA ALA A 524 39.17 15.11 19.25
C ALA A 524 38.40 16.25 18.56
N GLN A 525 37.09 16.27 18.68
CA GLN A 525 36.22 17.27 18.07
C GLN A 525 35.54 18.13 19.15
N PRO A 526 35.35 19.43 18.90
CA PRO A 526 34.55 20.29 19.76
C PRO A 526 33.10 19.75 19.78
N GLY A 527 32.46 19.81 20.94
CA GLY A 527 31.08 19.38 21.10
C GLY A 527 30.92 17.93 21.54
N VAL A 528 31.97 17.13 21.62
CA VAL A 528 31.91 15.78 22.20
C VAL A 528 31.85 15.88 23.72
N GLU A 529 30.92 15.20 24.37
CA GLU A 529 30.83 15.05 25.80
C GLU A 529 31.60 13.80 26.28
N ALA A 530 31.33 12.69 25.60
CA ALA A 530 32.04 11.43 25.86
C ALA A 530 32.11 10.60 24.55
N SER A 531 33.13 9.79 24.43
CA SER A 531 33.26 8.84 23.34
C SER A 531 33.91 7.55 23.81
N VAL A 532 33.63 6.45 23.14
CA VAL A 532 34.20 5.13 23.41
C VAL A 532 34.49 4.41 22.10
N ALA A 533 35.71 3.89 21.98
CA ALA A 533 36.09 3.02 20.88
C ALA A 533 35.67 1.60 21.20
N LEU A 534 35.05 0.93 20.23
CA LEU A 534 34.70 -0.48 20.29
C LEU A 534 35.68 -1.29 19.43
N HIS A 535 36.26 -2.31 20.02
CA HIS A 535 37.27 -3.17 19.41
C HIS A 535 36.65 -4.53 19.09
N LYS A 536 36.66 -4.97 17.84
CA LYS A 536 36.06 -6.26 17.45
C LYS A 536 36.79 -7.40 18.15
N ILE A 537 36.04 -8.26 18.82
CA ILE A 537 36.54 -9.50 19.42
C ILE A 537 36.08 -10.70 18.60
N ASP A 538 34.78 -10.74 18.30
CA ASP A 538 34.15 -11.81 17.56
C ASP A 538 32.89 -11.24 16.88
N ASP A 539 32.19 -12.02 16.07
CA ASP A 539 30.94 -11.55 15.43
C ASP A 539 29.86 -11.28 16.50
N GLY A 540 29.39 -10.04 16.54
CA GLY A 540 28.41 -9.58 17.54
C GLY A 540 28.99 -9.34 18.95
N VAL A 541 30.30 -9.36 19.13
CA VAL A 541 30.97 -9.08 20.40
C VAL A 541 32.12 -8.12 20.20
N SER A 542 32.09 -7.00 20.90
CA SER A 542 33.17 -6.01 20.90
C SER A 542 33.68 -5.74 22.29
N GLY A 543 34.94 -5.36 22.38
CA GLY A 543 35.61 -4.93 23.62
C GLY A 543 35.60 -3.43 23.76
N ALA A 544 35.57 -2.97 25.01
CA ALA A 544 35.66 -1.55 25.32
C ALA A 544 36.44 -1.28 26.60
N ASP A 545 37.02 -0.09 26.70
CA ASP A 545 37.52 0.44 27.97
C ASP A 545 36.36 0.70 28.92
N PRO A 546 36.31 0.07 30.10
CA PRO A 546 35.20 0.21 31.05
C PRO A 546 34.96 1.65 31.51
N ALA A 547 36.02 2.43 31.70
CA ALA A 547 35.89 3.81 32.18
C ALA A 547 35.26 4.73 31.13
N GLN A 548 35.75 4.62 29.87
CA GLN A 548 35.22 5.38 28.77
C GLN A 548 33.78 4.94 28.45
N PHE A 549 33.49 3.65 28.46
CA PHE A 549 32.17 3.11 28.15
C PHE A 549 31.12 3.56 29.19
N ASN A 550 31.46 3.51 30.49
CA ASN A 550 30.57 3.95 31.56
C ASN A 550 30.36 5.49 31.50
N ALA A 551 31.39 6.27 31.17
CA ALA A 551 31.28 7.71 30.98
C ALA A 551 30.34 8.03 29.82
N TRP A 552 30.47 7.31 28.71
CA TRP A 552 29.60 7.44 27.53
C TRP A 552 28.15 7.01 27.84
N LEU A 553 27.93 5.88 28.55
CA LEU A 553 26.59 5.48 29.00
C LEU A 553 25.92 6.55 29.88
N LYS A 554 26.69 7.19 30.73
CA LYS A 554 26.19 8.29 31.58
C LYS A 554 25.82 9.51 30.76
N ALA A 555 26.63 9.86 29.76
CA ALA A 555 26.34 10.99 28.84
C ALA A 555 25.11 10.72 27.99
N GLN A 556 24.84 9.46 27.64
CA GLN A 556 23.64 9.02 26.94
C GLN A 556 22.40 8.85 27.84
N ASP A 557 22.47 9.20 29.11
CA ASP A 557 21.39 8.97 30.11
C ASP A 557 20.93 7.50 30.21
N ALA A 558 21.78 6.56 29.84
CA ALA A 558 21.52 5.11 29.80
C ALA A 558 21.93 4.42 31.12
N THR A 559 21.70 5.05 32.27
CA THR A 559 22.13 4.57 33.60
C THR A 559 21.48 3.26 34.04
N GLY A 560 20.36 2.86 33.41
CA GLY A 560 19.71 1.56 33.66
C GLY A 560 20.43 0.34 33.08
N ALA A 561 21.43 0.51 32.23
CA ALA A 561 22.14 -0.56 31.54
C ALA A 561 23.12 -1.38 32.45
N GLY A 562 23.40 -0.92 33.65
CA GLY A 562 24.45 -1.48 34.52
C GLY A 562 25.81 -0.82 34.26
N GLN A 563 26.83 -1.26 34.98
CA GLN A 563 28.20 -0.76 34.80
C GLN A 563 29.09 -1.84 34.21
N LEU A 564 29.84 -1.49 33.16
CA LEU A 564 30.85 -2.35 32.59
C LEU A 564 32.06 -2.38 33.48
N ALA A 565 32.59 -3.58 33.77
CA ALA A 565 33.84 -3.79 34.51
C ALA A 565 34.76 -4.73 33.71
N GLU A 566 36.00 -4.83 34.10
CA GLU A 566 36.95 -5.76 33.46
C GLU A 566 36.50 -7.22 33.55
N GLY A 567 36.56 -7.95 32.43
CA GLY A 567 36.25 -9.37 32.37
C GLY A 567 34.74 -9.72 32.41
N VAL A 568 33.86 -8.76 32.40
CA VAL A 568 32.41 -9.00 32.33
C VAL A 568 31.82 -8.41 31.06
N ALA A 569 30.59 -8.81 30.74
CA ALA A 569 29.87 -8.34 29.54
C ALA A 569 28.58 -7.62 29.91
N LEU A 570 28.22 -6.61 29.10
CA LEU A 570 26.88 -6.07 28.96
C LEU A 570 26.32 -6.56 27.62
N ALA A 571 25.10 -7.08 27.61
CA ALA A 571 24.51 -7.67 26.43
C ALA A 571 23.25 -6.89 26.01
N PRO A 572 22.83 -6.95 24.74
CA PRO A 572 21.57 -6.38 24.29
C PRO A 572 20.37 -6.93 25.09
N ASP A 573 19.32 -6.13 25.23
CA ASP A 573 18.13 -6.43 26.03
C ASP A 573 17.36 -7.69 25.61
N TRP A 574 17.49 -8.11 24.35
CA TRP A 574 16.93 -9.37 23.83
C TRP A 574 17.80 -10.61 24.12
N PHE A 575 19.03 -10.44 24.62
CA PHE A 575 19.97 -11.54 24.85
C PHE A 575 19.70 -12.22 26.18
N ASP A 576 19.17 -13.44 26.13
CA ASP A 576 18.69 -14.17 27.33
C ASP A 576 19.65 -15.26 27.82
N ARG A 577 20.96 -15.08 27.62
CA ARG A 577 21.98 -16.03 28.10
C ARG A 577 22.84 -15.41 29.21
N PRO A 578 23.25 -16.20 30.23
CA PRO A 578 24.05 -15.67 31.32
C PRO A 578 25.52 -15.39 30.98
N PHE A 579 25.99 -15.84 29.83
CA PHE A 579 27.35 -15.66 29.36
C PHE A 579 27.36 -15.30 27.85
N VAL A 580 28.30 -14.42 27.50
CA VAL A 580 28.70 -14.14 26.11
C VAL A 580 29.98 -14.92 25.84
N GLU A 581 30.04 -15.64 24.74
CA GLU A 581 31.25 -16.40 24.34
C GLU A 581 31.94 -15.67 23.19
N ALA A 582 33.25 -15.44 23.34
CA ALA A 582 34.05 -14.82 22.30
C ALA A 582 35.53 -15.32 22.39
N ASN A 583 36.09 -15.67 21.25
CA ASN A 583 37.45 -16.24 21.14
C ASN A 583 37.73 -17.40 22.14
N GLY A 584 36.72 -18.26 22.35
CA GLY A 584 36.82 -19.42 23.23
C GLY A 584 36.81 -19.07 24.74
N LYS A 585 36.52 -17.84 25.13
CA LYS A 585 36.34 -17.39 26.51
C LYS A 585 34.89 -17.06 26.76
N GLN A 586 34.44 -17.33 28.00
CA GLN A 586 33.10 -17.00 28.45
C GLN A 586 33.16 -15.79 29.38
N TYR A 587 32.32 -14.78 29.07
CA TYR A 587 32.21 -13.56 29.87
C TYR A 587 30.82 -13.50 30.51
N LYS A 588 30.76 -13.29 31.82
CA LYS A 588 29.51 -13.23 32.54
C LYS A 588 28.75 -11.96 32.17
N VAL A 589 27.49 -12.10 31.81
CA VAL A 589 26.57 -10.96 31.55
C VAL A 589 26.14 -10.39 32.93
N VAL A 590 26.41 -9.11 33.15
CA VAL A 590 26.10 -8.41 34.39
C VAL A 590 25.03 -7.35 34.25
N GLY A 591 24.61 -7.02 33.04
CA GLY A 591 23.59 -6.05 32.80
C GLY A 591 23.11 -6.09 31.33
N SER A 592 22.02 -5.36 31.06
CA SER A 592 21.40 -5.27 29.76
C SER A 592 21.53 -3.85 29.21
N ILE A 593 21.81 -3.73 27.93
CA ILE A 593 21.88 -2.46 27.19
C ILE A 593 20.78 -2.43 26.14
N PRO A 594 20.10 -1.27 25.88
CA PRO A 594 19.27 -1.13 24.71
C PRO A 594 20.03 -1.54 23.45
N GLY A 595 19.52 -2.52 22.71
CA GLY A 595 20.26 -3.16 21.61
C GLY A 595 20.79 -2.18 20.58
N ARG A 596 20.01 -1.14 20.28
CA ARG A 596 20.39 -0.11 19.30
C ARG A 596 21.49 0.82 19.78
N LEU A 597 21.66 0.98 21.08
CA LEU A 597 22.70 1.83 21.65
C LEU A 597 24.11 1.32 21.32
N THR A 598 24.28 0.01 21.16
CA THR A 598 25.56 -0.61 20.77
C THR A 598 25.52 -1.25 19.35
N GLY A 599 24.43 -1.04 18.58
CA GLY A 599 24.25 -1.69 17.30
C GLY A 599 24.09 -3.20 17.43
N TYR A 600 23.32 -3.65 18.46
CA TYR A 600 23.04 -5.05 18.79
C TYR A 600 24.29 -5.89 19.15
N THR A 601 25.38 -5.25 19.52
CA THR A 601 26.65 -5.89 19.86
C THR A 601 26.75 -6.01 21.39
N SER A 602 27.19 -7.19 21.88
CA SER A 602 27.54 -7.38 23.28
C SER A 602 28.90 -6.75 23.57
N ILE A 603 29.02 -6.05 24.69
CA ILE A 603 30.23 -5.32 25.02
C ILE A 603 30.95 -5.99 26.21
N VAL A 604 32.20 -6.32 25.98
CA VAL A 604 33.11 -6.95 27.00
C VAL A 604 34.10 -5.91 27.54
N GLY A 605 34.16 -5.75 28.83
CA GLY A 605 35.06 -4.79 29.47
C GLY A 605 36.50 -5.26 29.53
N GLY A 606 37.44 -4.32 29.35
CA GLY A 606 38.88 -4.52 29.47
C GLY A 606 39.56 -5.18 28.27
N VAL A 607 38.86 -5.48 27.19
CA VAL A 607 39.43 -6.01 25.96
C VAL A 607 39.53 -4.88 24.93
N THR A 608 40.71 -4.25 24.90
CA THR A 608 41.00 -3.11 23.97
C THR A 608 42.16 -3.45 23.02
N SER A 609 42.58 -4.71 22.98
CA SER A 609 43.63 -5.15 22.06
C SER A 609 43.09 -5.35 20.67
N GLY A 610 43.56 -4.54 19.74
CA GLY A 610 43.15 -4.57 18.35
C GLY A 610 42.70 -3.19 17.84
N PRO A 611 42.50 -3.04 16.54
CA PRO A 611 42.04 -1.79 15.98
C PRO A 611 40.56 -1.51 16.37
N ALA A 612 40.20 -0.26 16.49
CA ALA A 612 38.80 0.12 16.69
C ALA A 612 37.98 -0.18 15.45
N GLU A 613 36.81 -0.81 15.65
CA GLU A 613 35.81 -1.07 14.60
C GLU A 613 34.86 0.11 14.41
N LYS A 614 34.44 0.67 15.54
CA LYS A 614 33.56 1.84 15.58
C LYS A 614 33.81 2.68 16.84
N VAL A 615 33.47 3.97 16.76
CA VAL A 615 33.51 4.86 17.92
C VAL A 615 32.11 5.42 18.13
N LEU A 616 31.59 5.16 19.35
CA LEU A 616 30.31 5.71 19.79
C LEU A 616 30.55 7.06 20.44
N VAL A 617 29.77 8.07 20.05
CA VAL A 617 29.93 9.45 20.49
C VAL A 617 28.66 9.95 21.17
N ALA A 618 28.83 10.58 22.33
CA ALA A 618 27.79 11.38 22.97
C ALA A 618 28.12 12.85 22.76
N LEU A 619 27.16 13.64 22.27
CA LEU A 619 27.30 15.06 22.00
C LEU A 619 26.84 15.90 23.20
N LYS A 620 27.46 17.05 23.41
CA LYS A 620 26.98 18.02 24.41
C LYS A 620 25.60 18.55 24.04
N PRO A 621 24.73 18.83 25.00
CA PRO A 621 23.44 19.42 24.74
C PRO A 621 23.53 20.69 23.87
N GLY A 622 22.77 20.72 22.77
CA GLY A 622 22.71 21.85 21.84
C GLY A 622 23.73 21.83 20.69
N VAL A 623 24.55 20.80 20.57
CA VAL A 623 25.40 20.60 19.38
C VAL A 623 24.55 20.03 18.24
N ASP A 624 24.64 20.63 17.06
CA ASP A 624 23.97 20.12 15.87
C ASP A 624 24.72 18.88 15.35
N PRO A 625 24.08 17.71 15.26
CA PRO A 625 24.69 16.50 14.71
C PRO A 625 25.23 16.67 13.29
N ALA A 626 24.57 17.50 12.45
CA ALA A 626 25.01 17.75 11.08
C ALA A 626 26.31 18.58 11.06
N GLU A 627 26.45 19.57 11.94
CA GLU A 627 27.68 20.35 12.10
C GLU A 627 28.82 19.49 12.64
N PHE A 628 28.53 18.64 13.62
CA PHE A 628 29.49 17.66 14.13
C PHE A 628 29.99 16.72 13.03
N ARG A 629 29.10 16.18 12.20
CA ARG A 629 29.45 15.31 11.06
C ARG A 629 30.38 16.03 10.09
N ALA A 630 30.01 17.24 9.69
CA ALA A 630 30.83 18.03 8.77
C ALA A 630 32.22 18.30 9.34
N GLY A 631 32.32 18.65 10.62
CA GLY A 631 33.57 18.87 11.32
C GLY A 631 34.44 17.61 11.39
N MET A 632 33.85 16.47 11.73
CA MET A 632 34.55 15.20 11.79
C MET A 632 35.05 14.74 10.41
N GLN A 633 34.23 14.89 9.39
CA GLN A 633 34.61 14.54 8.02
C GLN A 633 35.74 15.45 7.48
N ALA A 634 35.70 16.74 7.82
CA ALA A 634 36.75 17.65 7.47
C ALA A 634 38.10 17.34 8.17
N ALA A 635 38.03 16.80 9.38
CA ALA A 635 39.20 16.40 10.16
C ALA A 635 39.87 15.10 9.64
N LEU A 636 39.20 14.32 8.81
CA LEU A 636 39.64 13.04 8.27
C LEU A 636 39.69 13.04 6.72
N PRO A 637 40.38 14.00 6.08
CA PRO A 637 40.36 14.10 4.61
C PRO A 637 41.01 12.91 3.91
N ALA A 638 42.01 12.26 4.54
CA ALA A 638 42.75 11.12 3.96
C ALA A 638 41.97 9.81 4.03
N ASN A 639 40.82 9.76 4.68
CA ASN A 639 40.00 8.56 4.88
C ASN A 639 38.59 8.78 4.36
N PRO A 640 38.36 8.74 3.05
CA PRO A 640 37.08 9.06 2.43
C PRO A 640 35.97 8.05 2.81
N THR A 641 36.34 6.87 3.28
CA THR A 641 35.46 5.78 3.66
C THR A 641 35.00 5.81 5.12
N VAL A 642 35.60 6.70 5.95
CA VAL A 642 35.12 6.92 7.31
C VAL A 642 33.88 7.79 7.24
N ILE A 643 32.77 7.27 7.73
CA ILE A 643 31.47 7.91 7.77
C ILE A 643 31.05 8.20 9.20
N VAL A 644 30.24 9.22 9.38
CA VAL A 644 29.63 9.57 10.65
C VAL A 644 28.13 9.44 10.49
N GLU A 645 27.59 8.41 11.11
CA GLU A 645 26.14 8.15 11.18
C GLU A 645 25.59 8.91 12.40
N THR A 646 24.51 9.63 12.23
CA THR A 646 23.85 10.33 13.34
C THR A 646 22.43 9.83 13.52
N ASP A 647 21.91 9.92 14.74
CA ASP A 647 20.51 9.62 15.02
C ASP A 647 19.52 10.42 14.14
N ALA A 648 19.92 11.64 13.75
CA ALA A 648 19.14 12.48 12.84
C ALA A 648 18.99 11.88 11.44
N ASP A 649 19.99 11.14 10.93
CA ASP A 649 19.96 10.53 9.60
C ASP A 649 18.95 9.39 9.54
N GLU A 650 19.00 8.48 10.53
CA GLU A 650 18.06 7.37 10.59
C GLU A 650 16.62 7.86 10.77
N ARG A 651 16.42 8.95 11.53
CA ARG A 651 15.09 9.57 11.65
C ARG A 651 14.62 10.13 10.33
N ALA A 652 15.49 10.84 9.60
CA ALA A 652 15.17 11.40 8.30
C ALA A 652 14.82 10.30 7.27
N GLU A 653 15.55 9.18 7.30
CA GLU A 653 15.24 8.02 6.45
C GLU A 653 13.89 7.39 6.81
N ALA A 654 13.62 7.17 8.09
CA ALA A 654 12.32 6.67 8.57
C ALA A 654 11.18 7.61 8.18
N GLU A 655 11.36 8.92 8.31
CA GLU A 655 10.39 9.94 7.89
C GLU A 655 10.15 9.91 6.37
N ARG A 656 11.18 9.71 5.56
CA ARG A 656 11.07 9.57 4.11
C ARG A 656 10.20 8.37 3.72
N TYR A 657 10.43 7.19 4.28
CA TYR A 657 9.61 6.00 4.02
C TYR A 657 8.15 6.20 4.47
N MET A 658 7.95 6.82 5.64
CA MET A 658 6.61 7.15 6.13
C MET A 658 5.90 8.16 5.22
N HIS A 659 6.62 9.17 4.72
CA HIS A 659 6.07 10.12 3.77
C HIS A 659 5.62 9.44 2.48
N LEU A 660 6.45 8.59 1.90
CA LEU A 660 6.11 7.82 0.68
C LEU A 660 4.89 6.92 0.90
N GLY A 661 4.84 6.19 2.02
CA GLY A 661 3.67 5.38 2.41
C GLY A 661 2.39 6.23 2.55
N THR A 662 2.52 7.43 3.13
CA THR A 662 1.40 8.37 3.28
C THR A 662 0.89 8.87 1.92
N VAL A 663 1.78 9.21 1.00
CA VAL A 663 1.40 9.66 -0.36
C VAL A 663 0.72 8.53 -1.13
N LEU A 664 1.26 7.31 -1.08
CA LEU A 664 0.62 6.12 -1.66
C LEU A 664 -0.82 5.95 -1.16
N MET A 665 -1.00 5.99 0.16
CA MET A 665 -2.31 5.88 0.79
C MET A 665 -3.25 7.01 0.35
N MET A 666 -2.79 8.26 0.29
CA MET A 666 -3.62 9.40 -0.15
C MET A 666 -4.10 9.24 -1.59
N VAL A 667 -3.25 8.74 -2.49
CA VAL A 667 -3.62 8.49 -3.90
C VAL A 667 -4.70 7.42 -3.99
N LEU A 668 -4.53 6.29 -3.31
CA LEU A 668 -5.50 5.19 -3.32
C LEU A 668 -6.83 5.58 -2.66
N LEU A 669 -6.77 6.31 -1.54
CA LEU A 669 -7.95 6.83 -0.87
C LEU A 669 -8.68 7.87 -1.73
N GLY A 670 -7.95 8.76 -2.41
CA GLY A 670 -8.52 9.74 -3.33
C GLY A 670 -9.35 9.09 -4.41
N LEU A 671 -8.88 7.98 -4.98
CA LEU A 671 -9.60 7.21 -5.97
C LEU A 671 -10.93 6.64 -5.41
N SER A 672 -10.90 6.05 -4.23
CA SER A 672 -12.09 5.51 -3.55
C SER A 672 -13.13 6.59 -3.24
N VAL A 673 -12.67 7.74 -2.77
CA VAL A 673 -13.52 8.91 -2.49
C VAL A 673 -14.15 9.45 -3.77
N ALA A 674 -13.40 9.52 -4.89
CA ALA A 674 -13.93 9.96 -6.19
C ALA A 674 -15.10 9.08 -6.67
N VAL A 675 -15.00 7.76 -6.50
CA VAL A 675 -16.10 6.82 -6.81
C VAL A 675 -17.33 7.10 -5.93
N ALA A 676 -17.13 7.30 -4.63
CA ALA A 676 -18.21 7.57 -3.69
C ALA A 676 -18.94 8.89 -4.00
N VAL A 677 -18.17 9.95 -4.31
CA VAL A 677 -18.69 11.27 -4.69
C VAL A 677 -19.54 11.20 -5.96
N THR A 678 -19.06 10.46 -6.96
CA THR A 678 -19.83 10.19 -8.19
C THR A 678 -21.16 9.48 -7.87
N GLY A 679 -21.11 8.51 -6.96
CA GLY A 679 -22.30 7.80 -6.48
C GLY A 679 -23.33 8.70 -5.81
N ILE A 680 -22.90 9.64 -4.97
CA ILE A 680 -23.79 10.61 -4.30
C ILE A 680 -24.45 11.52 -5.35
N GLY A 681 -23.64 12.10 -6.25
CA GLY A 681 -24.14 13.01 -7.27
C GLY A 681 -25.23 12.35 -8.12
N THR A 682 -25.02 11.09 -8.54
CA THR A 682 -26.03 10.34 -9.30
C THR A 682 -27.27 10.01 -8.46
N ALA A 683 -27.11 9.58 -7.22
CA ALA A 683 -28.23 9.25 -6.34
C ALA A 683 -29.09 10.47 -5.98
N LEU A 684 -28.46 11.62 -5.71
CA LEU A 684 -29.17 12.88 -5.46
C LEU A 684 -29.87 13.40 -6.73
N THR A 685 -29.25 13.25 -7.91
CA THR A 685 -29.90 13.63 -9.18
C THR A 685 -31.19 12.85 -9.38
N ILE A 686 -31.16 11.55 -9.13
CA ILE A 686 -32.34 10.69 -9.21
C ILE A 686 -33.37 11.11 -8.17
N SER A 687 -32.92 11.39 -6.92
CA SER A 687 -33.76 11.86 -5.82
C SER A 687 -34.55 13.12 -6.20
N VAL A 688 -33.89 14.09 -6.81
CA VAL A 688 -34.49 15.33 -7.27
C VAL A 688 -35.50 15.07 -8.42
N GLN A 689 -35.17 14.19 -9.38
CA GLN A 689 -36.05 13.83 -10.47
C GLN A 689 -37.33 13.14 -10.01
N GLU A 690 -37.27 12.25 -9.04
CA GLU A 690 -38.44 11.55 -8.49
C GLU A 690 -39.39 12.51 -7.75
N ARG A 691 -38.84 13.54 -7.08
CA ARG A 691 -39.62 14.53 -6.32
C ARG A 691 -39.95 15.80 -7.11
N ARG A 692 -39.84 15.75 -8.42
CA ARG A 692 -40.00 16.94 -9.27
C ARG A 692 -41.37 17.64 -9.07
N LYS A 693 -42.45 16.88 -8.93
CA LYS A 693 -43.83 17.42 -8.67
C LYS A 693 -43.89 18.08 -7.30
N GLU A 694 -43.34 17.44 -6.27
CA GLU A 694 -43.32 17.96 -4.92
C GLU A 694 -42.49 19.26 -4.81
N LEU A 695 -41.32 19.27 -5.46
CA LEU A 695 -40.48 20.47 -5.53
C LEU A 695 -41.17 21.62 -6.31
N ALA A 696 -41.91 21.30 -7.40
CA ALA A 696 -42.70 22.25 -8.16
C ALA A 696 -43.82 22.82 -7.30
N LEU A 697 -44.53 22.01 -6.51
CA LEU A 697 -45.55 22.42 -5.59
C LEU A 697 -44.99 23.34 -4.49
N ARG A 698 -43.87 22.99 -3.86
CA ARG A 698 -43.19 23.84 -2.87
C ARG A 698 -42.81 25.20 -3.45
N ARG A 699 -42.38 25.25 -4.73
CA ARG A 699 -42.13 26.51 -5.44
C ARG A 699 -43.41 27.31 -5.69
N ALA A 700 -44.51 26.65 -6.07
CA ALA A 700 -45.80 27.29 -6.23
C ALA A 700 -46.34 27.91 -4.93
N LEU A 701 -46.02 27.29 -3.79
CA LEU A 701 -46.32 27.76 -2.43
C LEU A 701 -45.37 28.87 -1.93
N GLY A 702 -44.45 29.39 -2.78
CA GLY A 702 -43.59 30.52 -2.44
C GLY A 702 -42.18 30.17 -1.89
N VAL A 703 -41.75 28.90 -1.88
CA VAL A 703 -40.36 28.56 -1.50
C VAL A 703 -39.38 29.10 -2.51
N THR A 704 -38.38 29.86 -2.08
CA THR A 704 -37.35 30.49 -2.92
C THR A 704 -36.43 29.44 -3.57
N GLN A 705 -35.74 29.82 -4.64
CA GLN A 705 -34.77 28.96 -5.29
C GLN A 705 -33.65 28.56 -4.31
N GLY A 706 -33.15 29.51 -3.50
CA GLY A 706 -32.13 29.26 -2.50
C GLY A 706 -32.62 28.32 -1.40
N GLY A 707 -33.92 28.40 -1.03
CA GLY A 707 -34.53 27.50 -0.07
C GLY A 707 -34.59 26.06 -0.53
N LEU A 708 -34.89 25.81 -1.83
CA LEU A 708 -34.81 24.45 -2.40
C LEU A 708 -33.40 23.93 -2.50
N GLN A 709 -32.45 24.77 -2.96
CA GLN A 709 -31.02 24.40 -3.00
C GLN A 709 -30.52 24.03 -1.61
N GLY A 710 -30.77 24.89 -0.62
CA GLY A 710 -30.35 24.66 0.77
C GLY A 710 -30.98 23.39 1.37
N GLY A 711 -32.20 23.04 1.02
CA GLY A 711 -32.83 21.77 1.43
C GLY A 711 -32.13 20.54 0.86
N VAL A 712 -31.79 20.55 -0.44
CA VAL A 712 -31.04 19.43 -1.08
C VAL A 712 -29.61 19.31 -0.53
N ILE A 713 -28.93 20.44 -0.29
CA ILE A 713 -27.60 20.45 0.32
C ILE A 713 -27.65 19.96 1.77
N ALA A 714 -28.64 20.38 2.57
CA ALA A 714 -28.83 19.89 3.93
C ALA A 714 -29.09 18.37 3.97
N GLU A 715 -29.86 17.84 3.01
CA GLU A 715 -30.08 16.40 2.86
C GLU A 715 -28.75 15.69 2.54
N ALA A 716 -27.94 16.23 1.62
CA ALA A 716 -26.63 15.68 1.28
C ALA A 716 -25.67 15.64 2.48
N ILE A 717 -25.61 16.73 3.24
CA ILE A 717 -24.78 16.80 4.46
C ILE A 717 -25.24 15.79 5.51
N MET A 718 -26.56 15.64 5.75
CA MET A 718 -27.07 14.64 6.69
C MET A 718 -26.71 13.23 6.28
N LEU A 719 -26.81 12.90 4.99
CA LEU A 719 -26.43 11.59 4.46
C LEU A 719 -24.92 11.36 4.50
N ALA A 720 -24.13 12.42 4.25
CA ALA A 720 -22.68 12.38 4.40
C ALA A 720 -22.27 12.13 5.87
N LEU A 721 -22.90 12.79 6.81
CA LEU A 721 -22.64 12.55 8.24
C LEU A 721 -23.00 11.14 8.67
N VAL A 722 -24.10 10.57 8.16
CA VAL A 722 -24.43 9.13 8.39
C VAL A 722 -23.31 8.24 7.86
N GLY A 723 -22.83 8.50 6.65
CA GLY A 723 -21.75 7.76 6.04
C GLY A 723 -20.43 7.91 6.80
N VAL A 724 -20.02 9.12 7.11
CA VAL A 724 -18.75 9.43 7.78
C VAL A 724 -18.70 8.88 9.19
N ILE A 725 -19.75 9.09 10.00
CA ILE A 725 -19.78 8.56 11.37
C ILE A 725 -19.83 7.04 11.36
N GLY A 726 -20.74 6.45 10.56
CA GLY A 726 -20.86 4.99 10.48
C GLY A 726 -19.60 4.33 9.90
N GLY A 727 -19.04 4.93 8.85
CA GLY A 727 -17.80 4.48 8.22
C GLY A 727 -16.57 4.66 9.12
N GLY A 728 -16.50 5.79 9.84
CA GLY A 728 -15.44 6.05 10.82
C GLY A 728 -15.39 4.99 11.92
N VAL A 729 -16.53 4.68 12.52
CA VAL A 729 -16.64 3.63 13.55
C VAL A 729 -16.25 2.26 12.97
N LEU A 730 -16.76 1.91 11.79
CA LEU A 730 -16.48 0.63 11.15
C LEU A 730 -14.99 0.53 10.76
N GLY A 731 -14.44 1.55 10.12
CA GLY A 731 -13.04 1.58 9.70
C GLY A 731 -12.07 1.50 10.87
N PHE A 732 -12.34 2.23 11.95
CA PHE A 732 -11.54 2.17 13.17
C PHE A 732 -11.57 0.76 13.79
N ALA A 733 -12.77 0.18 13.95
CA ALA A 733 -12.91 -1.16 14.50
C ALA A 733 -12.14 -2.21 13.69
N TYR A 734 -12.25 -2.15 12.36
CA TYR A 734 -11.55 -3.10 11.49
C TYR A 734 -10.04 -2.86 11.40
N ALA A 735 -9.56 -1.64 11.54
CA ALA A 735 -8.14 -1.38 11.69
C ALA A 735 -7.57 -2.03 12.95
N GLN A 736 -8.29 -1.93 14.08
CA GLN A 736 -7.89 -2.59 15.33
C GLN A 736 -7.89 -4.12 15.19
N ILE A 737 -8.91 -4.70 14.57
CA ILE A 737 -8.98 -6.14 14.33
C ILE A 737 -7.82 -6.61 13.43
N ALA A 738 -7.49 -5.84 12.38
CA ALA A 738 -6.37 -6.14 11.48
C ALA A 738 -5.03 -6.10 12.23
N ILE A 739 -4.76 -5.06 13.01
CA ILE A 739 -3.55 -4.93 13.83
C ILE A 739 -3.41 -6.13 14.77
N LEU A 740 -4.48 -6.46 15.51
CA LEU A 740 -4.47 -7.58 16.45
C LEU A 740 -4.30 -8.95 15.75
N SER A 741 -4.78 -9.11 14.51
CA SER A 741 -4.72 -10.36 13.76
C SER A 741 -3.36 -10.64 13.13
N VAL A 742 -2.61 -9.59 12.78
CA VAL A 742 -1.26 -9.74 12.19
C VAL A 742 -0.24 -10.19 13.23
N GLY A 743 -0.45 -9.88 14.48
CA GLY A 743 0.47 -10.28 15.54
C GLY A 743 1.66 -9.37 15.75
N ILE A 744 1.66 -8.21 15.13
CA ILE A 744 2.64 -7.16 15.36
C ILE A 744 2.15 -6.34 16.56
N ASP A 745 3.04 -6.06 17.50
CA ASP A 745 2.75 -5.19 18.64
C ASP A 745 2.75 -3.72 18.17
N MET A 746 1.70 -3.38 17.42
CA MET A 746 1.45 -1.99 17.05
C MET A 746 0.67 -1.34 18.20
N SER A 747 1.21 -0.25 18.72
CA SER A 747 0.51 0.58 19.70
C SER A 747 -0.79 1.15 19.08
N LEU A 748 -1.81 1.33 19.94
CA LEU A 748 -3.00 2.05 19.51
C LEU A 748 -2.59 3.45 19.05
N PRO A 749 -2.99 3.88 17.85
CA PRO A 749 -2.62 5.20 17.37
C PRO A 749 -3.14 6.26 18.32
N GLY A 750 -2.23 7.08 18.82
CA GLY A 750 -2.54 8.16 19.76
C GLY A 750 -3.39 9.27 19.18
N LEU A 751 -3.54 10.36 19.94
CA LEU A 751 -4.28 11.56 19.53
C LEU A 751 -3.81 12.16 18.20
N LYS A 752 -2.59 11.87 17.77
CA LYS A 752 -2.01 12.32 16.47
C LYS A 752 -2.83 11.88 15.25
N VAL A 753 -3.55 10.73 15.34
CA VAL A 753 -4.41 10.24 14.26
C VAL A 753 -5.77 10.93 14.22
N VAL A 754 -6.21 11.50 15.34
CA VAL A 754 -7.53 12.15 15.42
C VAL A 754 -7.64 13.34 14.46
N LEU A 755 -6.58 14.16 14.35
CA LEU A 755 -6.59 15.32 13.47
C LEU A 755 -6.70 14.93 11.98
N PRO A 756 -5.90 14.00 11.43
CA PRO A 756 -6.10 13.47 10.08
C PRO A 756 -7.49 12.87 9.84
N LEU A 757 -8.05 12.14 10.81
CA LEU A 757 -9.40 11.59 10.73
C LEU A 757 -10.47 12.68 10.63
N VAL A 758 -10.37 13.74 11.43
CA VAL A 758 -11.29 14.88 11.38
C VAL A 758 -11.16 15.61 10.04
N ILE A 759 -9.94 15.84 9.55
CA ILE A 759 -9.70 16.47 8.24
C ILE A 759 -10.28 15.59 7.12
N GLY A 760 -10.05 14.29 7.15
CA GLY A 760 -10.61 13.33 6.18
C GLY A 760 -12.14 13.32 6.21
N ALA A 761 -12.74 13.32 7.40
CA ALA A 761 -14.18 13.39 7.59
C ALA A 761 -14.78 14.70 7.00
N LEU A 762 -14.13 15.83 7.28
CA LEU A 762 -14.54 17.14 6.73
C LEU A 762 -14.39 17.17 5.21
N ALA A 763 -13.31 16.61 4.66
CA ALA A 763 -13.08 16.51 3.22
C ALA A 763 -14.19 15.69 2.54
N VAL A 764 -14.57 14.53 3.08
CA VAL A 764 -15.66 13.70 2.54
C VAL A 764 -17.01 14.46 2.56
N VAL A 765 -17.32 15.18 3.66
CA VAL A 765 -18.53 15.99 3.74
C VAL A 765 -18.49 17.14 2.71
N LEU A 766 -17.38 17.82 2.56
CA LEU A 766 -17.20 18.88 1.58
C LEU A 766 -17.40 18.37 0.14
N LEU A 767 -16.80 17.23 -0.19
CA LEU A 767 -16.95 16.59 -1.48
C LEU A 767 -18.40 16.15 -1.75
N ALA A 768 -19.12 15.69 -0.72
CA ALA A 768 -20.56 15.39 -0.82
C ALA A 768 -21.38 16.65 -1.12
N VAL A 769 -21.03 17.78 -0.52
CA VAL A 769 -21.66 19.09 -0.82
C VAL A 769 -21.38 19.48 -2.27
N ILE A 770 -20.13 19.36 -2.74
CA ILE A 770 -19.76 19.65 -4.13
C ILE A 770 -20.56 18.75 -5.08
N ALA A 771 -20.67 17.46 -4.83
CA ALA A 771 -21.46 16.52 -5.62
C ALA A 771 -22.95 16.89 -5.66
N ALA A 772 -23.48 17.51 -4.58
CA ALA A 772 -24.87 17.94 -4.48
C ALA A 772 -25.16 19.25 -5.24
N PHE A 773 -24.14 20.02 -5.64
CA PHE A 773 -24.35 21.30 -6.34
C PHE A 773 -25.10 21.15 -7.68
N GLY A 774 -24.73 20.14 -8.49
CA GLY A 774 -25.43 19.88 -9.76
C GLY A 774 -26.91 19.56 -9.58
N PRO A 775 -27.25 18.54 -8.78
CA PRO A 775 -28.63 18.19 -8.43
C PRO A 775 -29.44 19.35 -7.80
N SER A 776 -28.82 20.11 -6.88
CA SER A 776 -29.50 21.24 -6.20
C SER A 776 -29.85 22.38 -7.16
N ARG A 777 -28.94 22.70 -8.11
CA ARG A 777 -29.27 23.66 -9.18
C ARG A 777 -30.34 23.12 -10.11
N GLY A 778 -30.35 21.82 -10.40
CA GLY A 778 -31.42 21.16 -11.15
C GLY A 778 -32.77 21.29 -10.45
N ALA A 779 -32.84 21.11 -9.13
CA ALA A 779 -34.01 21.25 -8.31
C ALA A 779 -34.56 22.70 -8.32
N SER A 780 -33.69 23.69 -8.19
CA SER A 780 -34.07 25.10 -8.13
C SER A 780 -34.62 25.68 -9.44
N ARG A 781 -34.22 25.10 -10.59
CA ARG A 781 -34.64 25.55 -11.93
C ARG A 781 -35.95 24.92 -12.39
N ILE A 782 -36.60 24.08 -11.59
CA ILE A 782 -37.92 23.49 -11.94
C ILE A 782 -38.96 24.60 -12.07
N ARG A 783 -39.57 24.74 -13.24
CA ARG A 783 -40.71 25.67 -13.47
C ARG A 783 -41.95 25.06 -12.85
N PRO A 784 -42.72 25.80 -11.96
CA PRO A 784 -43.92 25.27 -11.30
C PRO A 784 -44.94 24.69 -12.28
N ALA A 785 -45.29 25.44 -13.32
CA ALA A 785 -46.29 25.01 -14.32
C ALA A 785 -45.82 23.72 -15.07
N ALA A 786 -44.59 23.66 -15.52
CA ALA A 786 -44.07 22.50 -16.24
C ALA A 786 -43.89 21.26 -15.32
N GLY A 787 -43.58 21.47 -14.04
CA GLY A 787 -43.45 20.39 -13.06
C GLY A 787 -44.82 19.77 -12.68
N LEU A 788 -45.88 20.55 -12.64
CA LEU A 788 -47.23 20.08 -12.35
C LEU A 788 -47.92 19.47 -13.58
N ALA A 789 -47.58 19.93 -14.79
CA ALA A 789 -48.16 19.44 -16.05
C ALA A 789 -47.50 18.09 -16.53
N SER A 790 -46.37 17.70 -16.00
CA SER A 790 -45.67 16.49 -16.40
C SER A 790 -46.19 15.20 -15.70
N GLY A 791 -47.44 15.15 -15.29
CA GLY A 791 -48.11 14.06 -14.63
C GLY A 791 -48.82 13.05 -15.49
#